data_773ecd2c8056098653b0cd0348fd3cc2
#
_entry.id   773ecd2c8056098653b0cd0348fd3cc2
#
_cell.length_a   1.000
_cell.length_b   1.000
_cell.length_c   1.000
_cell.angle_alpha   90.00
_cell.angle_beta   90.00
_cell.angle_gamma   90.00
#
_symmetry.space_group_name_H-M   'P 1'
#
loop_
_entity.id
_entity.type
_entity.pdbx_description
1 polymer ?
#
loop_
_entity_poly.entity_id
_entity_poly.type
_entity_poly.pdbx_seq_one_letter_code
_entity_poly.pdbx_strand_id
1 'polypeptide(L)'
;MVQEATREVRTKAAPDTADTGTTRGGIALRLPYLPGLDGLRAIAVIAVILYHAGVGWLPGGFLGVEVFFVISGYLITALLLSEWQRNLALDFRNFWIRRARRLLPALYLLLLVFLAFAVIRLPDQVARLRGDAIASFFYVLNWFYIFRQQSYFEAIGRPSLFQHLWSLAIEEQYYLFWPPLLALGLRVLNRRRLLATLLIAAAASSLWMAFLYRPGVDPSRVYYGTDTRASGLLLGSALAVGWAPWQPSKWATRARIMWLDRAGIGALLVLLVLFLRVDQSQAFLYRGGFALLGLATAALIAGTIAPGARILPLLLDNRPMRWIGERSYSLYLWHWPIFTVTRPQLDLPLDGIPLFVLRLALTLLCASLSYRYVERPIRQGALQRLWTRVVALWHAPGRQSLRRIQAWSVATGATLGVLLALGIAVVGAQAPPPDSDFGTGTIERGPSSVATPEALTLPSPPPDVAVAAPPAPPGMCAPAIRTPLITAVGDSVLVAGAENLEQQIGDNIYISATVGRQASQVPPILKERREAGALGSIVLIDIGSNGYVTTADFNAIMAETNGAWAVLFINVRVPREWEKANNTVLAQGVARYPNAILIDWYTVSDGHPEYLKDDGVHPYQGGRDVYASLVVQQITKLQQRWAAEAGCLLSPQANPADNAPSGQRPTLPPMIADVRRWAAL
;
A
#
# COMPACT_ATOMS: atom_id res chain seq x y z
N MET A 1 21.85 -39.44 29.99
CA MET A 1 21.59 -39.94 28.63
C MET A 1 21.27 -38.87 27.59
N VAL A 2 21.60 -37.60 27.81
CA VAL A 2 21.42 -36.51 26.83
C VAL A 2 22.76 -35.81 26.50
N GLN A 3 23.87 -36.20 27.17
CA GLN A 3 25.20 -35.63 26.94
C GLN A 3 26.14 -36.49 26.07
N GLU A 4 25.78 -37.72 25.73
CA GLU A 4 26.60 -38.59 24.88
C GLU A 4 26.29 -38.52 23.40
N ALA A 5 25.09 -38.06 22.99
CA ALA A 5 24.71 -37.96 21.59
C ALA A 5 25.32 -36.74 20.83
N THR A 6 26.00 -35.85 21.54
CA THR A 6 26.61 -34.63 20.94
C THR A 6 28.11 -34.79 20.65
N ARG A 7 28.70 -35.93 21.01
CA ARG A 7 30.15 -36.19 20.85
C ARG A 7 30.48 -37.03 19.59
N GLU A 8 29.54 -37.77 19.04
CA GLU A 8 29.79 -38.66 17.88
C GLU A 8 29.70 -38.01 16.50
N VAL A 9 29.22 -36.78 16.38
CA VAL A 9 29.15 -36.07 15.08
C VAL A 9 30.40 -35.25 14.77
N ARG A 10 31.40 -35.26 15.69
CA ARG A 10 32.62 -34.43 15.53
C ARG A 10 33.88 -35.19 15.11
N THR A 11 33.81 -36.52 14.90
CA THR A 11 34.98 -37.36 14.63
C THR A 11 34.90 -38.19 13.33
N LYS A 12 34.33 -37.67 12.25
CA LYS A 12 34.51 -38.25 10.90
C LYS A 12 34.74 -37.15 9.86
N ALA A 13 35.84 -36.46 9.96
CA ALA A 13 36.52 -35.80 8.86
C ALA A 13 38.02 -36.03 9.07
N ALA A 14 38.51 -37.17 8.58
CA ALA A 14 39.93 -37.41 8.46
C ALA A 14 40.54 -36.44 7.41
N PRO A 15 41.74 -35.94 7.58
CA PRO A 15 42.41 -35.09 6.61
C PRO A 15 42.94 -35.97 5.46
N ASP A 16 42.45 -35.68 4.25
CA ASP A 16 43.04 -36.21 3.02
C ASP A 16 44.44 -35.63 2.87
N THR A 17 45.33 -36.57 2.64
CA THR A 17 46.76 -36.45 2.47
C THR A 17 47.17 -35.44 1.38
N ALA A 18 48.24 -34.74 1.67
CA ALA A 18 48.97 -33.81 0.86
C ALA A 18 49.18 -34.26 -0.58
N ASP A 19 48.62 -33.51 -1.52
CA ASP A 19 49.13 -33.39 -2.88
C ASP A 19 49.96 -32.08 -2.94
N THR A 20 51.28 -32.24 -2.95
CA THR A 20 52.28 -31.17 -3.12
C THR A 20 52.41 -30.80 -4.58
N GLY A 21 51.39 -30.19 -5.14
CA GLY A 21 51.39 -29.54 -6.41
C GLY A 21 51.52 -28.02 -6.22
N THR A 22 52.68 -27.44 -6.46
CA THR A 22 52.95 -26.00 -6.49
C THR A 22 52.08 -25.27 -7.49
N THR A 23 50.90 -24.84 -7.09
CA THR A 23 50.11 -23.83 -7.76
C THR A 23 50.06 -22.57 -6.88
N ARG A 24 50.48 -21.46 -7.43
CA ARG A 24 50.48 -20.11 -6.83
C ARG A 24 49.17 -19.88 -6.08
N GLY A 25 49.24 -19.77 -4.74
CA GLY A 25 48.12 -19.67 -3.83
C GLY A 25 47.21 -18.50 -4.08
N GLY A 26 46.18 -18.72 -4.87
CA GLY A 26 44.97 -17.91 -4.85
C GLY A 26 44.08 -18.41 -3.73
N ILE A 27 44.03 -17.71 -2.59
CA ILE A 27 43.01 -17.91 -1.57
C ILE A 27 41.67 -17.77 -2.28
N ALA A 28 40.93 -18.88 -2.41
CA ALA A 28 39.62 -18.88 -3.03
C ALA A 28 38.66 -18.06 -2.14
N LEU A 29 38.50 -16.79 -2.51
CA LEU A 29 37.65 -15.84 -1.79
C LEU A 29 36.18 -16.20 -1.95
N ARG A 30 35.66 -17.03 -1.06
CA ARG A 30 34.20 -17.23 -0.93
C ARG A 30 33.63 -16.09 -0.10
N LEU A 31 32.47 -15.54 -0.52
CA LEU A 31 31.73 -14.60 0.30
C LEU A 31 31.39 -15.27 1.64
N PRO A 32 31.88 -14.76 2.79
CA PRO A 32 31.56 -15.32 4.09
C PRO A 32 30.07 -15.10 4.41
N TYR A 33 29.55 -15.88 5.32
CA TYR A 33 28.23 -15.61 5.91
C TYR A 33 28.33 -14.31 6.74
N LEU A 34 27.36 -13.41 6.54
CA LEU A 34 27.32 -12.06 7.13
C LEU A 34 26.10 -11.95 8.06
N PRO A 35 26.17 -12.44 9.30
CA PRO A 35 25.00 -12.57 10.18
C PRO A 35 24.36 -11.22 10.56
N GLY A 36 25.12 -10.14 10.63
CA GLY A 36 24.61 -8.80 10.91
C GLY A 36 23.64 -8.29 9.83
N LEU A 37 23.73 -8.79 8.59
CA LEU A 37 22.75 -8.47 7.55
C LEU A 37 21.41 -9.17 7.79
N ASP A 38 21.37 -10.33 8.43
CA ASP A 38 20.12 -10.94 8.84
C ASP A 38 19.46 -10.11 9.95
N GLY A 39 20.25 -9.54 10.88
CA GLY A 39 19.73 -8.58 11.86
C GLY A 39 19.13 -7.33 11.25
N LEU A 40 19.76 -6.77 10.22
CA LEU A 40 19.22 -5.63 9.50
C LEU A 40 17.92 -5.97 8.75
N ARG A 41 17.84 -7.17 8.15
CA ARG A 41 16.61 -7.69 7.55
C ARG A 41 15.51 -7.91 8.60
N ALA A 42 15.87 -8.28 9.83
CA ALA A 42 14.92 -8.41 10.91
C ALA A 42 14.30 -7.05 11.27
N ILE A 43 15.13 -6.01 11.45
CA ILE A 43 14.62 -4.65 11.70
C ILE A 43 13.68 -4.21 10.58
N ALA A 44 14.07 -4.42 9.32
CA ALA A 44 13.27 -4.02 8.16
C ALA A 44 11.90 -4.72 8.12
N VAL A 45 11.85 -6.05 8.32
CA VAL A 45 10.58 -6.79 8.29
C VAL A 45 9.69 -6.46 9.47
N ILE A 46 10.27 -6.25 10.67
CA ILE A 46 9.52 -5.83 11.86
C ILE A 46 8.87 -4.47 11.61
N ALA A 47 9.62 -3.51 11.07
CA ALA A 47 9.09 -2.17 10.75
C ALA A 47 7.90 -2.26 9.77
N VAL A 48 8.02 -3.07 8.70
CA VAL A 48 6.93 -3.28 7.72
C VAL A 48 5.71 -3.93 8.36
N ILE A 49 5.89 -4.95 9.21
CA ILE A 49 4.78 -5.63 9.87
C ILE A 49 4.05 -4.69 10.84
N LEU A 50 4.79 -3.91 11.64
CA LEU A 50 4.21 -2.94 12.57
C LEU A 50 3.45 -1.83 11.84
N TYR A 51 3.99 -1.32 10.73
CA TYR A 51 3.31 -0.36 9.89
C TYR A 51 1.97 -0.89 9.36
N HIS A 52 1.96 -2.10 8.78
CA HIS A 52 0.73 -2.71 8.27
C HIS A 52 -0.23 -3.16 9.38
N ALA A 53 0.26 -3.27 10.62
CA ALA A 53 -0.59 -3.48 11.79
C ALA A 53 -1.29 -2.20 12.28
N GLY A 54 -1.01 -1.04 11.69
CA GLY A 54 -1.59 0.24 12.09
C GLY A 54 -0.99 0.80 13.38
N VAL A 55 0.30 0.53 13.67
CA VAL A 55 0.98 1.05 14.87
C VAL A 55 1.33 2.52 14.67
N GLY A 56 0.50 3.43 15.21
CA GLY A 56 0.53 4.86 14.92
C GLY A 56 1.85 5.60 15.25
N TRP A 57 2.68 5.07 16.18
CA TRP A 57 3.99 5.69 16.48
C TRP A 57 5.10 5.30 15.48
N LEU A 58 4.81 4.46 14.45
CA LEU A 58 5.77 4.03 13.43
C LEU A 58 5.26 4.34 12.00
N PRO A 59 4.95 5.60 11.66
CA PRO A 59 4.37 5.94 10.36
C PRO A 59 5.29 5.64 9.18
N GLY A 60 6.61 5.63 9.39
CA GLY A 60 7.62 5.33 8.38
C GLY A 60 8.00 3.86 8.27
N GLY A 61 7.29 2.93 8.92
CA GLY A 61 7.65 1.50 8.90
C GLY A 61 7.67 0.88 7.49
N PHE A 62 6.88 1.39 6.53
CA PHE A 62 6.90 0.97 5.13
C PHE A 62 8.26 1.19 4.44
N LEU A 63 9.09 2.08 4.95
CA LEU A 63 10.46 2.33 4.49
C LEU A 63 11.39 1.13 4.67
N GLY A 64 11.00 0.13 5.48
CA GLY A 64 11.71 -1.14 5.59
C GLY A 64 11.89 -1.86 4.25
N VAL A 65 10.98 -1.64 3.28
CA VAL A 65 11.11 -2.19 1.92
C VAL A 65 12.36 -1.64 1.21
N GLU A 66 12.67 -0.35 1.37
CA GLU A 66 13.89 0.24 0.79
C GLU A 66 15.16 -0.34 1.40
N VAL A 67 15.15 -0.63 2.71
CA VAL A 67 16.27 -1.31 3.38
C VAL A 67 16.50 -2.69 2.74
N PHE A 68 15.45 -3.44 2.40
CA PHE A 68 15.58 -4.70 1.64
C PHE A 68 16.20 -4.48 0.26
N PHE A 69 15.80 -3.45 -0.47
CA PHE A 69 16.37 -3.17 -1.79
C PHE A 69 17.89 -2.92 -1.71
N VAL A 70 18.36 -2.12 -0.77
CA VAL A 70 19.81 -1.87 -0.59
C VAL A 70 20.56 -3.15 -0.20
N ILE A 71 20.01 -3.95 0.73
CA ILE A 71 20.60 -5.24 1.13
C ILE A 71 20.66 -6.20 -0.07
N SER A 72 19.60 -6.28 -0.87
CA SER A 72 19.52 -7.13 -2.06
C SER A 72 20.52 -6.70 -3.12
N GLY A 73 20.63 -5.40 -3.39
CA GLY A 73 21.64 -4.84 -4.29
C GLY A 73 23.06 -5.21 -3.85
N TYR A 74 23.37 -5.03 -2.56
CA TYR A 74 24.67 -5.38 -1.99
C TYR A 74 24.97 -6.87 -2.10
N LEU A 75 24.09 -7.74 -1.58
CA LEU A 75 24.34 -9.18 -1.49
C LEU A 75 24.48 -9.83 -2.86
N ILE A 76 23.62 -9.48 -3.81
CA ILE A 76 23.66 -10.05 -5.15
C ILE A 76 24.92 -9.62 -5.88
N THR A 77 25.26 -8.33 -5.81
CA THR A 77 26.47 -7.82 -6.46
C THR A 77 27.73 -8.41 -5.83
N ALA A 78 27.79 -8.51 -4.51
CA ALA A 78 28.92 -9.11 -3.80
C ALA A 78 29.10 -10.61 -4.17
N LEU A 79 27.99 -11.36 -4.28
CA LEU A 79 28.02 -12.76 -4.69
C LEU A 79 28.55 -12.90 -6.14
N LEU A 80 28.04 -12.10 -7.07
CA LEU A 80 28.48 -12.12 -8.46
C LEU A 80 29.95 -11.67 -8.61
N LEU A 81 30.39 -10.64 -7.88
CA LEU A 81 31.79 -10.21 -7.85
C LEU A 81 32.71 -11.30 -7.31
N SER A 82 32.31 -12.00 -6.26
CA SER A 82 33.06 -13.15 -5.71
C SER A 82 33.17 -14.28 -6.72
N GLU A 83 32.14 -14.54 -7.52
CA GLU A 83 32.16 -15.55 -8.58
C GLU A 83 33.03 -15.09 -9.75
N TRP A 84 32.92 -13.84 -10.19
CA TRP A 84 33.74 -13.26 -11.27
C TRP A 84 35.21 -13.28 -10.93
N GLN A 85 35.60 -12.96 -9.70
CA GLN A 85 37.00 -12.95 -9.27
C GLN A 85 37.64 -14.35 -9.27
N ARG A 86 36.83 -15.41 -9.10
CA ARG A 86 37.31 -16.77 -9.13
C ARG A 86 37.40 -17.37 -10.53
N ASN A 87 36.40 -17.10 -11.36
CA ASN A 87 36.18 -17.83 -12.59
C ASN A 87 36.36 -16.95 -13.84
N LEU A 88 36.50 -15.62 -13.68
CA LEU A 88 36.46 -14.62 -14.76
C LEU A 88 35.19 -14.75 -15.66
N ALA A 89 34.18 -15.43 -15.15
CA ALA A 89 32.88 -15.68 -15.78
C ALA A 89 31.78 -15.79 -14.72
N LEU A 90 30.54 -15.56 -15.13
CA LEU A 90 29.35 -15.76 -14.29
C LEU A 90 28.52 -16.91 -14.83
N ASP A 91 28.14 -17.82 -13.99
CA ASP A 91 27.21 -18.90 -14.32
C ASP A 91 25.77 -18.43 -14.09
N PHE A 92 25.20 -17.76 -15.09
CA PHE A 92 23.85 -17.23 -15.07
C PHE A 92 22.80 -18.30 -14.79
N ARG A 93 22.93 -19.46 -15.43
CA ARG A 93 21.96 -20.57 -15.27
C ARG A 93 21.88 -21.03 -13.82
N ASN A 94 23.01 -21.32 -13.21
CA ASN A 94 23.05 -21.75 -11.81
C ASN A 94 22.66 -20.60 -10.85
N PHE A 95 22.98 -19.34 -11.19
CA PHE A 95 22.52 -18.19 -10.42
C PHE A 95 20.99 -18.13 -10.37
N TRP A 96 20.32 -18.14 -11.53
CA TRP A 96 18.85 -18.07 -11.59
C TRP A 96 18.17 -19.30 -10.99
N ILE A 97 18.69 -20.50 -11.20
CA ILE A 97 18.16 -21.73 -10.56
C ILE A 97 18.25 -21.63 -9.03
N ARG A 98 19.36 -21.14 -8.47
CA ARG A 98 19.49 -20.96 -7.01
C ARG A 98 18.48 -19.94 -6.48
N ARG A 99 18.22 -18.85 -7.21
CA ARG A 99 17.21 -17.85 -6.84
C ARG A 99 15.80 -18.41 -6.94
N ALA A 100 15.46 -19.02 -8.06
CA ALA A 100 14.17 -19.68 -8.25
C ALA A 100 13.85 -20.68 -7.13
N ARG A 101 14.80 -21.57 -6.77
CA ARG A 101 14.64 -22.51 -5.65
C ARG A 101 14.45 -21.84 -4.29
N ARG A 102 14.92 -20.60 -4.14
CA ARG A 102 14.79 -19.85 -2.88
C ARG A 102 13.44 -19.12 -2.77
N LEU A 103 12.92 -18.55 -3.85
CA LEU A 103 11.84 -17.57 -3.82
C LEU A 103 10.51 -18.11 -4.36
N LEU A 104 10.54 -18.83 -5.52
CA LEU A 104 9.32 -19.30 -6.16
C LEU A 104 8.46 -20.25 -5.31
N PRO A 105 9.02 -21.23 -4.57
CA PRO A 105 8.19 -22.22 -3.88
C PRO A 105 7.27 -21.59 -2.82
N ALA A 106 7.76 -20.63 -2.06
CA ALA A 106 6.96 -19.96 -1.03
C ALA A 106 5.95 -18.99 -1.64
N LEU A 107 6.34 -18.27 -2.72
CA LEU A 107 5.42 -17.41 -3.45
C LEU A 107 4.25 -18.21 -4.03
N TYR A 108 4.54 -19.31 -4.73
CA TYR A 108 3.48 -20.12 -5.35
C TYR A 108 2.58 -20.80 -4.33
N LEU A 109 3.15 -21.20 -3.18
CA LEU A 109 2.36 -21.69 -2.06
C LEU A 109 1.41 -20.58 -1.55
N LEU A 110 1.90 -19.36 -1.38
CA LEU A 110 1.08 -18.23 -0.95
C LEU A 110 -0.06 -17.97 -1.94
N LEU A 111 0.26 -17.85 -3.23
CA LEU A 111 -0.75 -17.61 -4.27
C LEU A 111 -1.80 -18.71 -4.25
N LEU A 112 -1.39 -19.98 -4.18
CA LEU A 112 -2.31 -21.12 -4.14
C LEU A 112 -3.24 -21.07 -2.93
N VAL A 113 -2.69 -20.86 -1.72
CA VAL A 113 -3.46 -20.83 -0.48
C VAL A 113 -4.47 -19.70 -0.49
N PHE A 114 -4.08 -18.49 -0.90
CA PHE A 114 -4.98 -17.34 -0.85
C PHE A 114 -5.92 -17.26 -2.05
N LEU A 115 -5.59 -17.86 -3.21
CA LEU A 115 -6.59 -18.06 -4.27
C LEU A 115 -7.65 -19.09 -3.86
N ALA A 116 -7.25 -20.20 -3.23
CA ALA A 116 -8.20 -21.16 -2.69
C ALA A 116 -9.08 -20.55 -1.61
N PHE A 117 -8.49 -19.77 -0.70
CA PHE A 117 -9.25 -19.02 0.30
C PHE A 117 -10.23 -18.04 -0.35
N ALA A 118 -9.81 -17.30 -1.38
CA ALA A 118 -10.67 -16.34 -2.07
C ALA A 118 -11.86 -17.03 -2.76
N VAL A 119 -11.62 -18.15 -3.45
CA VAL A 119 -12.71 -18.93 -4.09
C VAL A 119 -13.76 -19.37 -3.07
N ILE A 120 -13.35 -19.73 -1.84
CA ILE A 120 -14.25 -20.24 -0.80
C ILE A 120 -14.94 -19.11 -0.01
N ARG A 121 -14.20 -18.04 0.31
CA ARG A 121 -14.63 -17.02 1.28
C ARG A 121 -14.86 -15.64 0.68
N LEU A 122 -14.34 -15.35 -0.51
CA LEU A 122 -14.37 -14.05 -1.17
C LEU A 122 -14.67 -14.20 -2.68
N PRO A 123 -15.75 -14.91 -3.07
CA PRO A 123 -16.02 -15.24 -4.47
C PRO A 123 -16.08 -14.01 -5.37
N ASP A 124 -16.64 -12.90 -4.88
CA ASP A 124 -16.80 -11.64 -5.60
C ASP A 124 -15.45 -10.96 -5.93
N GLN A 125 -14.37 -11.31 -5.20
CA GLN A 125 -13.04 -10.75 -5.42
C GLN A 125 -12.16 -11.60 -6.31
N VAL A 126 -12.55 -12.83 -6.63
CA VAL A 126 -11.71 -13.78 -7.38
C VAL A 126 -11.31 -13.25 -8.75
N ALA A 127 -12.25 -12.63 -9.47
CA ALA A 127 -11.99 -12.05 -10.79
C ALA A 127 -10.91 -10.95 -10.76
N ARG A 128 -10.93 -10.09 -9.73
CA ARG A 128 -9.91 -9.06 -9.51
C ARG A 128 -8.57 -9.69 -9.10
N LEU A 129 -8.59 -10.60 -8.12
CA LEU A 129 -7.39 -11.28 -7.62
C LEU A 129 -6.71 -12.14 -8.67
N ARG A 130 -7.44 -12.64 -9.68
CA ARG A 130 -6.87 -13.38 -10.82
C ARG A 130 -5.81 -12.56 -11.56
N GLY A 131 -6.11 -11.29 -11.89
CA GLY A 131 -5.16 -10.40 -12.54
C GLY A 131 -3.91 -10.18 -11.70
N ASP A 132 -4.09 -9.91 -10.41
CA ASP A 132 -2.99 -9.71 -9.46
C ASP A 132 -2.14 -10.98 -9.28
N ALA A 133 -2.78 -12.16 -9.21
CA ALA A 133 -2.07 -13.43 -9.11
C ALA A 133 -1.22 -13.73 -10.34
N ILE A 134 -1.77 -13.51 -11.54
CA ILE A 134 -1.04 -13.67 -12.80
C ILE A 134 0.15 -12.69 -12.86
N ALA A 135 -0.08 -11.41 -12.55
CA ALA A 135 0.97 -10.41 -12.55
C ALA A 135 2.05 -10.71 -11.49
N SER A 136 1.66 -11.25 -10.32
CA SER A 136 2.59 -11.69 -9.27
C SER A 136 3.39 -12.91 -9.69
N PHE A 137 2.75 -13.87 -10.36
CA PHE A 137 3.41 -15.07 -10.87
C PHE A 137 4.56 -14.74 -11.84
N PHE A 138 4.39 -13.71 -12.67
CA PHE A 138 5.40 -13.21 -13.61
C PHE A 138 6.26 -12.08 -13.07
N TYR A 139 6.11 -11.70 -11.80
CA TYR A 139 6.85 -10.59 -11.18
C TYR A 139 6.72 -9.24 -11.92
N VAL A 140 5.52 -8.93 -12.40
CA VAL A 140 5.19 -7.66 -13.07
C VAL A 140 4.05 -6.88 -12.36
N LEU A 141 3.71 -7.27 -11.14
CA LEU A 141 2.59 -6.69 -10.40
C LEU A 141 2.70 -5.19 -10.20
N ASN A 142 3.91 -4.67 -9.99
CA ASN A 142 4.16 -3.25 -9.84
C ASN A 142 3.77 -2.45 -11.11
N TRP A 143 4.17 -2.92 -12.27
CA TRP A 143 3.77 -2.31 -13.55
C TRP A 143 2.30 -2.52 -13.85
N PHE A 144 1.75 -3.67 -13.52
CA PHE A 144 0.32 -3.96 -13.66
C PHE A 144 -0.53 -2.94 -12.88
N TYR A 145 -0.14 -2.58 -11.65
CA TYR A 145 -0.81 -1.54 -10.86
C TYR A 145 -0.61 -0.14 -11.44
N ILE A 146 0.58 0.19 -11.94
CA ILE A 146 0.82 1.48 -12.60
C ILE A 146 -0.09 1.65 -13.82
N PHE A 147 -0.16 0.65 -14.71
CA PHE A 147 -0.99 0.72 -15.91
C PHE A 147 -2.49 0.72 -15.62
N ARG A 148 -2.90 0.15 -14.49
CA ARG A 148 -4.27 0.21 -13.99
C ARG A 148 -4.57 1.42 -13.14
N GLN A 149 -3.62 2.32 -12.94
CA GLN A 149 -3.74 3.49 -12.08
C GLN A 149 -4.21 3.14 -10.65
N GLN A 150 -3.85 1.93 -10.18
CA GLN A 150 -4.25 1.46 -8.86
C GLN A 150 -3.35 2.09 -7.80
N SER A 151 -3.94 2.84 -6.88
CA SER A 151 -3.22 3.43 -5.75
C SER A 151 -2.67 2.35 -4.79
N TYR A 152 -1.49 2.63 -4.23
CA TYR A 152 -0.95 1.86 -3.10
C TYR A 152 -1.48 2.38 -1.77
N PHE A 153 -1.63 3.70 -1.67
CA PHE A 153 -1.94 4.39 -0.42
C PHE A 153 -3.44 4.60 -0.23
N GLU A 154 -4.19 4.64 -1.32
CA GLU A 154 -5.63 4.86 -1.35
C GLU A 154 -6.34 3.54 -1.69
N ALA A 155 -6.58 2.71 -0.67
CA ALA A 155 -7.33 1.47 -0.85
C ALA A 155 -8.79 1.70 -0.48
N ILE A 156 -9.65 1.71 -1.49
CA ILE A 156 -11.10 1.66 -1.30
C ILE A 156 -11.50 0.19 -1.14
N GLY A 157 -12.19 -0.11 -0.05
CA GLY A 157 -12.59 -1.48 0.27
C GLY A 157 -11.44 -2.37 0.78
N ARG A 158 -11.51 -3.66 0.48
CA ARG A 158 -10.45 -4.61 0.84
C ARG A 158 -9.26 -4.45 -0.11
N PRO A 159 -8.05 -4.14 0.39
CA PRO A 159 -6.85 -4.18 -0.44
C PRO A 159 -6.63 -5.56 -1.04
N SER A 160 -5.97 -5.62 -2.20
CA SER A 160 -5.63 -6.91 -2.81
C SER A 160 -4.79 -7.77 -1.86
N LEU A 161 -5.14 -9.06 -1.76
CA LEU A 161 -4.38 -10.04 -0.96
C LEU A 161 -2.92 -10.15 -1.41
N PHE A 162 -2.61 -9.72 -2.63
CA PHE A 162 -1.30 -9.83 -3.25
C PHE A 162 -0.59 -8.49 -3.40
N GLN A 163 -1.18 -7.38 -2.94
CA GLN A 163 -0.66 -6.03 -3.17
C GLN A 163 0.81 -5.88 -2.78
N HIS A 164 1.23 -6.39 -1.62
CA HIS A 164 2.60 -6.29 -1.13
C HIS A 164 3.67 -6.92 -2.04
N LEU A 165 3.26 -7.83 -2.96
CA LEU A 165 4.16 -8.50 -3.91
C LEU A 165 4.73 -7.57 -4.99
N TRP A 166 4.25 -6.32 -5.07
CA TRP A 166 4.81 -5.31 -5.97
C TRP A 166 6.31 -5.08 -5.74
N SER A 167 6.74 -5.09 -4.48
CA SER A 167 8.15 -4.86 -4.13
C SER A 167 9.04 -6.03 -4.52
N LEU A 168 8.53 -7.26 -4.38
CA LEU A 168 9.22 -8.46 -4.84
C LEU A 168 9.35 -8.48 -6.38
N ALA A 169 8.37 -7.91 -7.11
CA ALA A 169 8.47 -7.76 -8.54
C ALA A 169 9.68 -6.92 -8.94
N ILE A 170 9.93 -5.79 -8.25
CA ILE A 170 11.11 -4.95 -8.49
C ILE A 170 12.42 -5.72 -8.22
N GLU A 171 12.49 -6.45 -7.10
CA GLU A 171 13.67 -7.25 -6.75
C GLU A 171 13.95 -8.34 -7.79
N GLU A 172 12.93 -9.07 -8.25
CA GLU A 172 13.10 -10.15 -9.22
C GLU A 172 13.45 -9.63 -10.61
N GLN A 173 12.90 -8.48 -11.03
CA GLN A 173 13.32 -7.78 -12.23
C GLN A 173 14.81 -7.41 -12.14
N TYR A 174 15.26 -6.91 -10.99
CA TYR A 174 16.68 -6.66 -10.76
C TYR A 174 17.51 -7.96 -10.84
N TYR A 175 17.08 -9.07 -10.23
CA TYR A 175 17.80 -10.35 -10.28
C TYR A 175 17.84 -10.96 -11.68
N LEU A 176 16.88 -10.63 -12.54
CA LEU A 176 16.87 -11.08 -13.94
C LEU A 176 17.88 -10.31 -14.78
N PHE A 177 17.88 -8.97 -14.67
CA PHE A 177 18.67 -8.11 -15.56
C PHE A 177 20.07 -7.78 -15.01
N TRP A 178 20.26 -7.78 -13.70
CA TRP A 178 21.49 -7.32 -13.08
C TRP A 178 22.72 -8.20 -13.39
N PRO A 179 22.67 -9.55 -13.36
CA PRO A 179 23.83 -10.38 -13.62
C PRO A 179 24.46 -10.16 -15.00
N PRO A 180 23.72 -10.13 -16.13
CA PRO A 180 24.30 -9.82 -17.44
C PRO A 180 24.81 -8.37 -17.53
N LEU A 181 24.11 -7.40 -16.95
CA LEU A 181 24.56 -6.00 -16.93
C LEU A 181 25.85 -5.85 -16.14
N LEU A 182 25.98 -6.48 -14.98
CA LEU A 182 27.21 -6.48 -14.20
C LEU A 182 28.35 -7.17 -14.96
N ALA A 183 28.11 -8.31 -15.60
CA ALA A 183 29.10 -9.01 -16.40
C ALA A 183 29.64 -8.13 -17.54
N LEU A 184 28.74 -7.43 -18.23
CA LEU A 184 29.11 -6.46 -19.26
C LEU A 184 29.96 -5.33 -18.67
N GLY A 185 29.50 -4.74 -17.55
CA GLY A 185 30.22 -3.67 -16.84
C GLY A 185 31.62 -4.10 -16.41
N LEU A 186 31.81 -5.33 -15.90
CA LEU A 186 33.09 -5.87 -15.48
C LEU A 186 34.06 -6.15 -16.67
N ARG A 187 33.52 -6.39 -17.87
CA ARG A 187 34.32 -6.58 -19.08
C ARG A 187 34.77 -5.28 -19.71
N VAL A 188 33.93 -4.24 -19.67
CA VAL A 188 34.10 -3.00 -20.42
C VAL A 188 34.67 -1.87 -19.55
N LEU A 189 34.32 -1.84 -18.27
CA LEU A 189 34.64 -0.76 -17.35
C LEU A 189 35.68 -1.21 -16.30
N ASN A 190 36.58 -0.33 -15.94
CA ASN A 190 37.37 -0.54 -14.75
C ASN A 190 36.52 -0.28 -13.48
N ARG A 191 36.98 -0.75 -12.32
CA ARG A 191 36.27 -0.66 -11.04
C ARG A 191 35.80 0.76 -10.71
N ARG A 192 36.64 1.79 -10.98
CA ARG A 192 36.27 3.19 -10.68
C ARG A 192 35.16 3.70 -11.60
N ARG A 193 35.22 3.38 -12.89
CA ARG A 193 34.18 3.74 -13.86
C ARG A 193 32.89 3.00 -13.57
N LEU A 194 32.95 1.70 -13.24
CA LEU A 194 31.76 0.92 -12.87
C LEU A 194 31.09 1.51 -11.61
N LEU A 195 31.87 1.84 -10.57
CA LEU A 195 31.36 2.49 -9.38
C LEU A 195 30.70 3.85 -9.70
N ALA A 196 31.35 4.67 -10.50
CA ALA A 196 30.81 5.96 -10.94
C ALA A 196 29.50 5.78 -11.73
N THR A 197 29.43 4.83 -12.65
CA THR A 197 28.20 4.50 -13.41
C THR A 197 27.06 4.12 -12.49
N LEU A 198 27.33 3.29 -11.46
CA LEU A 198 26.30 2.88 -10.49
C LEU A 198 25.79 4.05 -9.65
N LEU A 199 26.70 4.91 -9.19
CA LEU A 199 26.32 6.10 -8.41
C LEU A 199 25.53 7.10 -9.27
N ILE A 200 25.93 7.31 -10.52
CA ILE A 200 25.21 8.16 -11.48
C ILE A 200 23.83 7.58 -11.77
N ALA A 201 23.73 6.27 -12.00
CA ALA A 201 22.44 5.60 -12.24
C ALA A 201 21.51 5.67 -11.00
N ALA A 202 22.06 5.50 -9.79
CA ALA A 202 21.30 5.67 -8.55
C ALA A 202 20.80 7.11 -8.39
N ALA A 203 21.67 8.10 -8.64
CA ALA A 203 21.27 9.50 -8.62
C ALA A 203 20.22 9.83 -9.68
N ALA A 204 20.37 9.31 -10.90
CA ALA A 204 19.40 9.49 -11.98
C ALA A 204 18.02 8.90 -11.61
N SER A 205 17.97 7.69 -11.02
CA SER A 205 16.73 7.09 -10.53
C SER A 205 16.06 7.94 -9.44
N SER A 206 16.85 8.49 -8.50
CA SER A 206 16.34 9.35 -7.43
C SER A 206 15.85 10.70 -7.96
N LEU A 207 16.58 11.31 -8.91
CA LEU A 207 16.16 12.55 -9.57
C LEU A 207 14.93 12.35 -10.44
N TRP A 208 14.83 11.19 -11.09
CA TRP A 208 13.66 10.81 -11.87
C TRP A 208 12.41 10.66 -10.98
N MET A 209 12.56 10.05 -9.79
CA MET A 209 11.50 10.03 -8.79
C MET A 209 11.06 11.45 -8.39
N ALA A 210 12.03 12.32 -8.07
CA ALA A 210 11.73 13.69 -7.66
C ALA A 210 11.07 14.51 -8.79
N PHE A 211 11.44 14.27 -10.04
CA PHE A 211 10.85 14.91 -11.22
C PHE A 211 9.41 14.47 -11.48
N LEU A 212 9.13 13.17 -11.37
CA LEU A 212 7.80 12.63 -11.59
C LEU A 212 6.84 12.91 -10.43
N TYR A 213 7.36 13.14 -9.22
CA TYR A 213 6.55 13.39 -8.05
C TYR A 213 5.84 14.75 -8.14
N ARG A 214 4.52 14.75 -7.97
CA ARG A 214 3.69 15.96 -7.92
C ARG A 214 3.05 16.06 -6.55
N PRO A 215 3.26 17.17 -5.79
CA PRO A 215 2.56 17.39 -4.53
C PRO A 215 1.04 17.40 -4.73
N GLY A 216 0.31 16.79 -3.80
CA GLY A 216 -1.15 16.73 -3.88
C GLY A 216 -1.71 15.69 -4.87
N VAL A 217 -0.86 14.91 -5.53
CA VAL A 217 -1.28 13.79 -6.40
C VAL A 217 -0.79 12.49 -5.78
N ASP A 218 -1.57 11.42 -5.94
CA ASP A 218 -1.21 10.08 -5.46
C ASP A 218 0.21 9.69 -5.92
N PRO A 219 1.12 9.40 -4.98
CA PRO A 219 2.50 9.08 -5.30
C PRO A 219 2.72 7.63 -5.76
N SER A 220 1.67 6.84 -5.97
CA SER A 220 1.78 5.40 -6.27
C SER A 220 2.59 5.12 -7.52
N ARG A 221 2.54 5.96 -8.56
CA ARG A 221 3.39 5.81 -9.76
C ARG A 221 4.88 5.80 -9.42
N VAL A 222 5.32 6.74 -8.60
CA VAL A 222 6.74 6.84 -8.21
C VAL A 222 7.11 5.82 -7.14
N TYR A 223 6.14 5.32 -6.39
CA TYR A 223 6.33 4.31 -5.36
C TYR A 223 6.44 2.90 -5.94
N TYR A 224 5.63 2.54 -6.94
CA TYR A 224 5.65 1.25 -7.62
C TYR A 224 6.73 1.12 -8.70
N GLY A 225 7.20 2.23 -9.27
CA GLY A 225 8.07 2.22 -10.44
C GLY A 225 9.44 1.58 -10.19
N THR A 226 9.81 0.59 -10.99
CA THR A 226 11.17 0.02 -10.94
C THR A 226 12.21 1.07 -11.28
N ASP A 227 11.91 1.98 -12.20
CA ASP A 227 12.74 3.10 -12.65
C ASP A 227 13.03 4.11 -11.53
N THR A 228 12.06 4.38 -10.68
CA THR A 228 12.18 5.32 -9.55
C THR A 228 12.75 4.68 -8.29
N ARG A 229 12.57 3.35 -8.13
CA ARG A 229 13.01 2.59 -6.95
C ARG A 229 14.35 1.88 -7.13
N ALA A 230 14.92 1.89 -8.33
CA ALA A 230 16.22 1.28 -8.59
C ALA A 230 17.37 1.89 -7.78
N SER A 231 17.21 3.11 -7.27
CA SER A 231 18.25 3.83 -6.50
C SER A 231 18.77 3.01 -5.31
N GLY A 232 17.89 2.39 -4.51
CA GLY A 232 18.30 1.55 -3.37
C GLY A 232 19.12 0.33 -3.78
N LEU A 233 18.64 -0.41 -4.79
CA LEU A 233 19.36 -1.57 -5.36
C LEU A 233 20.73 -1.17 -5.92
N LEU A 234 20.80 -0.05 -6.64
CA LEU A 234 22.04 0.46 -7.23
C LEU A 234 23.01 0.99 -6.18
N LEU A 235 22.54 1.64 -5.11
CA LEU A 235 23.39 2.05 -3.99
C LEU A 235 24.00 0.85 -3.26
N GLY A 236 23.20 -0.21 -3.03
CA GLY A 236 23.71 -1.48 -2.52
C GLY A 236 24.77 -2.09 -3.42
N SER A 237 24.53 -2.08 -4.74
CA SER A 237 25.50 -2.56 -5.74
C SER A 237 26.78 -1.74 -5.77
N ALA A 238 26.66 -0.41 -5.70
CA ALA A 238 27.78 0.51 -5.63
C ALA A 238 28.65 0.25 -4.39
N LEU A 239 28.01 -0.01 -3.24
CA LEU A 239 28.73 -0.39 -2.02
C LEU A 239 29.51 -1.68 -2.23
N ALA A 240 28.93 -2.72 -2.84
CA ALA A 240 29.60 -3.99 -3.10
C ALA A 240 30.80 -3.83 -4.06
N VAL A 241 30.66 -3.01 -5.10
CA VAL A 241 31.75 -2.68 -6.03
C VAL A 241 32.80 -1.81 -5.33
N GLY A 242 32.37 -0.82 -4.55
CA GLY A 242 33.25 0.12 -3.87
C GLY A 242 34.06 -0.51 -2.72
N TRP A 243 33.47 -1.52 -2.03
CA TRP A 243 34.07 -2.08 -0.85
C TRP A 243 33.70 -3.55 -0.65
N ALA A 244 34.74 -4.38 -0.52
CA ALA A 244 34.64 -5.81 -0.25
C ALA A 244 35.47 -6.16 1.01
N PRO A 245 34.88 -6.14 2.22
CA PRO A 245 35.62 -6.25 3.48
C PRO A 245 36.27 -7.62 3.69
N TRP A 246 35.86 -8.65 2.96
CA TRP A 246 36.47 -9.99 2.98
C TRP A 246 37.75 -10.09 2.15
N GLN A 247 38.12 -9.03 1.41
CA GLN A 247 39.38 -8.98 0.70
C GLN A 247 40.45 -8.40 1.62
N PRO A 248 41.66 -9.00 1.69
CA PRO A 248 42.78 -8.41 2.42
C PRO A 248 43.07 -7.02 1.85
N SER A 249 42.84 -6.00 2.64
CA SER A 249 43.11 -4.63 2.19
C SER A 249 43.94 -3.90 3.23
N LYS A 250 44.95 -3.14 2.74
CA LYS A 250 45.75 -2.20 3.55
C LYS A 250 44.89 -1.06 4.16
N TRP A 251 43.58 -1.07 3.89
CA TRP A 251 42.61 -0.05 4.29
C TRP A 251 42.01 -0.28 5.67
N ALA A 252 42.15 -1.48 6.26
CA ALA A 252 41.53 -1.84 7.54
C ALA A 252 42.34 -1.32 8.75
N THR A 253 42.60 -0.02 8.82
CA THR A 253 43.18 0.58 10.02
C THR A 253 42.15 0.63 11.16
N ARG A 254 42.59 0.50 12.40
CA ARG A 254 41.72 0.57 13.60
C ARG A 254 40.87 1.84 13.64
N ALA A 255 41.46 2.97 13.25
CA ALA A 255 40.74 4.26 13.18
C ALA A 255 39.58 4.24 12.16
N ARG A 256 39.77 3.64 10.98
CA ARG A 256 38.72 3.54 9.96
C ARG A 256 37.61 2.59 10.36
N ILE A 257 37.93 1.47 11.00
CA ILE A 257 36.96 0.51 11.55
C ILE A 257 36.09 1.21 12.59
N MET A 258 36.69 1.94 13.52
CA MET A 258 35.95 2.73 14.52
C MET A 258 35.07 3.81 13.88
N TRP A 259 35.55 4.43 12.81
CA TRP A 259 34.78 5.42 12.05
C TRP A 259 33.56 4.79 11.36
N LEU A 260 33.72 3.62 10.73
CA LEU A 260 32.62 2.89 10.09
C LEU A 260 31.60 2.39 11.12
N ASP A 261 32.04 1.91 12.29
CA ASP A 261 31.15 1.49 13.36
C ASP A 261 30.32 2.68 13.88
N ARG A 262 30.95 3.83 14.11
CA ARG A 262 30.24 5.07 14.52
C ARG A 262 29.32 5.63 13.42
N ALA A 263 29.79 5.65 12.19
CA ALA A 263 28.97 6.07 11.05
C ALA A 263 27.75 5.17 10.86
N GLY A 264 27.92 3.87 11.06
CA GLY A 264 26.82 2.91 11.03
C GLY A 264 25.83 3.10 12.18
N ILE A 265 26.27 3.46 13.38
CA ILE A 265 25.39 3.82 14.49
C ILE A 265 24.60 5.08 14.15
N GLY A 266 25.25 6.12 13.64
CA GLY A 266 24.59 7.32 13.15
C GLY A 266 23.55 7.02 12.06
N ALA A 267 23.89 6.12 11.12
CA ALA A 267 22.99 5.66 10.08
C ALA A 267 21.78 4.87 10.65
N LEU A 268 22.00 4.04 11.68
CA LEU A 268 20.91 3.37 12.38
C LEU A 268 19.95 4.37 13.05
N LEU A 269 20.49 5.42 13.68
CA LEU A 269 19.69 6.48 14.27
C LEU A 269 18.88 7.24 13.21
N VAL A 270 19.49 7.58 12.07
CA VAL A 270 18.78 8.18 10.93
C VAL A 270 17.64 7.28 10.47
N LEU A 271 17.90 5.98 10.29
CA LEU A 271 16.89 4.99 9.90
C LEU A 271 15.72 4.96 10.90
N LEU A 272 16.01 4.91 12.20
CA LEU A 272 15.00 4.90 13.25
C LEU A 272 14.19 6.21 13.26
N VAL A 273 14.85 7.37 13.11
CA VAL A 273 14.16 8.66 13.02
C VAL A 273 13.23 8.69 11.81
N LEU A 274 13.67 8.19 10.65
CA LEU A 274 12.82 8.11 9.46
C LEU A 274 11.61 7.19 9.71
N PHE A 275 11.79 6.04 10.36
CA PHE A 275 10.68 5.14 10.70
C PHE A 275 9.67 5.76 11.66
N LEU A 276 10.14 6.58 12.61
CA LEU A 276 9.31 7.21 13.65
C LEU A 276 8.63 8.52 13.23
N ARG A 277 9.13 9.19 12.18
CA ARG A 277 8.74 10.57 11.86
C ARG A 277 8.25 10.79 10.45
N VAL A 278 8.62 9.93 9.50
CA VAL A 278 8.29 10.14 8.09
C VAL A 278 7.01 9.42 7.74
N ASP A 279 6.05 10.18 7.28
CA ASP A 279 4.80 9.68 6.73
C ASP A 279 4.88 9.56 5.20
N GLN A 280 4.04 8.70 4.64
CA GLN A 280 3.97 8.41 3.20
C GLN A 280 3.54 9.61 2.34
N SER A 281 2.85 10.60 2.92
CA SER A 281 2.37 11.80 2.23
C SER A 281 3.43 12.90 2.09
N GLN A 282 4.54 12.81 2.84
CA GLN A 282 5.55 13.86 2.90
C GLN A 282 6.35 13.98 1.60
N ALA A 283 6.30 15.15 0.98
CA ALA A 283 7.03 15.47 -0.26
C ALA A 283 8.55 15.26 -0.13
N PHE A 284 9.12 15.48 1.05
CA PHE A 284 10.52 15.21 1.36
C PHE A 284 10.94 13.81 0.95
N LEU A 285 10.08 12.81 1.20
CA LEU A 285 10.38 11.41 0.94
C LEU A 285 10.72 11.16 -0.54
N TYR A 286 9.89 11.69 -1.44
CA TYR A 286 10.03 11.50 -2.89
C TYR A 286 11.05 12.44 -3.53
N ARG A 287 11.42 13.54 -2.85
CA ARG A 287 12.40 14.53 -3.32
C ARG A 287 13.81 14.35 -2.75
N GLY A 288 14.12 13.16 -2.25
CA GLY A 288 15.45 12.81 -1.75
C GLY A 288 15.45 11.93 -0.49
N GLY A 289 14.33 11.80 0.21
CA GLY A 289 14.22 10.98 1.42
C GLY A 289 14.55 9.51 1.17
N PHE A 290 14.13 8.93 0.05
CA PHE A 290 14.52 7.56 -0.34
C PHE A 290 16.03 7.45 -0.62
N ALA A 291 16.66 8.45 -1.24
CA ALA A 291 18.10 8.46 -1.44
C ALA A 291 18.86 8.55 -0.12
N LEU A 292 18.43 9.41 0.81
CA LEU A 292 18.97 9.50 2.16
C LEU A 292 18.86 8.17 2.90
N LEU A 293 17.71 7.52 2.85
CA LEU A 293 17.48 6.21 3.45
C LEU A 293 18.39 5.15 2.84
N GLY A 294 18.52 5.14 1.51
CA GLY A 294 19.43 4.25 0.80
C GLY A 294 20.89 4.44 1.20
N LEU A 295 21.36 5.69 1.31
CA LEU A 295 22.72 6.02 1.77
C LEU A 295 22.93 5.64 3.24
N ALA A 296 21.97 5.92 4.12
CA ALA A 296 22.01 5.51 5.51
C ALA A 296 22.07 3.97 5.63
N THR A 297 21.25 3.26 4.85
CA THR A 297 21.29 1.79 4.84
C THR A 297 22.61 1.26 4.32
N ALA A 298 23.20 1.85 3.28
CA ALA A 298 24.52 1.46 2.78
C ALA A 298 25.61 1.69 3.83
N ALA A 299 25.59 2.83 4.54
CA ALA A 299 26.50 3.11 5.65
C ALA A 299 26.32 2.12 6.82
N LEU A 300 25.08 1.76 7.13
CA LEU A 300 24.76 0.76 8.16
C LEU A 300 25.27 -0.63 7.77
N ILE A 301 25.07 -1.05 6.51
CA ILE A 301 25.67 -2.29 5.99
C ILE A 301 27.19 -2.24 6.15
N ALA A 302 27.83 -1.14 5.69
CA ALA A 302 29.28 -0.99 5.77
C ALA A 302 29.79 -1.12 7.23
N GLY A 303 29.17 -0.42 8.17
CA GLY A 303 29.52 -0.50 9.60
C GLY A 303 29.31 -1.91 10.18
N THR A 304 28.21 -2.58 9.80
CA THR A 304 27.88 -3.92 10.32
C THR A 304 28.83 -5.00 9.86
N ILE A 305 29.32 -4.93 8.61
CA ILE A 305 30.21 -5.95 8.02
C ILE A 305 31.71 -5.59 8.15
N ALA A 306 32.03 -4.43 8.72
CA ALA A 306 33.43 -4.01 8.87
C ALA A 306 34.19 -4.99 9.78
N PRO A 307 35.35 -5.52 9.33
CA PRO A 307 36.14 -6.45 10.15
C PRO A 307 36.59 -5.77 11.44
N GLY A 308 36.18 -6.27 12.59
CA GLY A 308 36.50 -5.71 13.90
C GLY A 308 35.54 -4.63 14.41
N ALA A 309 34.43 -4.33 13.72
CA ALA A 309 33.32 -3.60 14.29
C ALA A 309 32.78 -4.30 15.53
N ARG A 310 32.31 -3.57 16.54
CA ARG A 310 31.93 -4.14 17.84
C ARG A 310 30.47 -3.84 18.20
N ILE A 311 30.01 -2.62 17.99
CA ILE A 311 28.70 -2.18 18.51
C ILE A 311 27.58 -2.68 17.60
N LEU A 312 27.67 -2.43 16.29
CA LEU A 312 26.63 -2.87 15.36
C LEU A 312 26.48 -4.39 15.30
N PRO A 313 27.55 -5.20 15.23
CA PRO A 313 27.40 -6.66 15.34
C PRO A 313 26.76 -7.11 16.65
N LEU A 314 27.05 -6.46 17.78
CA LEU A 314 26.42 -6.79 19.06
C LEU A 314 24.90 -6.57 19.01
N LEU A 315 24.45 -5.50 18.36
CA LEU A 315 23.02 -5.17 18.22
C LEU A 315 22.32 -6.05 17.19
N LEU A 316 22.97 -6.35 16.07
CA LEU A 316 22.35 -6.98 14.91
C LEU A 316 22.66 -8.48 14.78
N ASP A 317 23.77 -8.94 15.33
CA ASP A 317 24.20 -10.34 15.24
C ASP A 317 23.87 -11.14 16.51
N ASN A 318 22.64 -11.02 17.01
CA ASN A 318 22.14 -11.85 18.10
C ASN A 318 21.18 -12.94 17.60
N ARG A 319 20.96 -13.97 18.40
CA ARG A 319 20.13 -15.12 18.02
C ARG A 319 18.70 -14.76 17.59
N PRO A 320 17.94 -13.91 18.29
CA PRO A 320 16.61 -13.49 17.87
C PRO A 320 16.61 -12.76 16.53
N MET A 321 17.51 -11.80 16.33
CA MET A 321 17.60 -11.04 15.08
C MET A 321 17.94 -11.93 13.89
N ARG A 322 18.91 -12.85 14.06
CA ARG A 322 19.23 -13.84 13.02
C ARG A 322 18.03 -14.74 12.71
N TRP A 323 17.32 -15.23 13.74
CA TRP A 323 16.16 -16.09 13.53
C TRP A 323 15.05 -15.40 12.73
N ILE A 324 14.76 -14.13 13.02
CA ILE A 324 13.78 -13.30 12.28
C ILE A 324 14.30 -13.02 10.87
N GLY A 325 15.56 -12.59 10.75
CA GLY A 325 16.15 -12.22 9.46
C GLY A 325 16.24 -13.37 8.46
N GLU A 326 16.57 -14.58 8.91
CA GLU A 326 16.56 -15.79 8.08
C GLU A 326 15.16 -16.10 7.51
N ARG A 327 14.11 -15.73 8.25
CA ARG A 327 12.70 -15.95 7.91
C ARG A 327 12.02 -14.70 7.35
N SER A 328 12.75 -13.59 7.18
CA SER A 328 12.18 -12.30 6.78
C SER A 328 11.39 -12.38 5.47
N TYR A 329 11.81 -13.22 4.53
CA TYR A 329 11.07 -13.46 3.28
C TYR A 329 9.71 -14.11 3.54
N SER A 330 9.67 -15.20 4.31
CA SER A 330 8.41 -15.84 4.67
C SER A 330 7.51 -14.92 5.49
N LEU A 331 8.08 -14.17 6.45
CA LEU A 331 7.33 -13.20 7.27
C LEU A 331 6.72 -12.12 6.39
N TYR A 332 7.48 -11.58 5.43
CA TYR A 332 7.01 -10.60 4.47
C TYR A 332 5.90 -11.16 3.56
N LEU A 333 6.01 -12.41 3.12
CA LEU A 333 4.99 -13.03 2.28
C LEU A 333 3.66 -13.20 3.02
N TRP A 334 3.68 -13.75 4.24
CA TRP A 334 2.46 -14.18 4.92
C TRP A 334 1.74 -13.06 5.69
N HIS A 335 2.45 -11.99 6.14
CA HIS A 335 1.82 -10.98 7.00
C HIS A 335 0.66 -10.23 6.29
N TRP A 336 0.89 -9.76 5.07
CA TRP A 336 -0.07 -8.90 4.37
C TRP A 336 -1.42 -9.59 4.10
N PRO A 337 -1.47 -10.77 3.46
CA PRO A 337 -2.76 -11.44 3.23
C PRO A 337 -3.47 -11.78 4.54
N ILE A 338 -2.72 -12.20 5.59
CA ILE A 338 -3.31 -12.46 6.91
C ILE A 338 -3.98 -11.20 7.46
N PHE A 339 -3.29 -10.05 7.40
CA PHE A 339 -3.84 -8.78 7.87
C PHE A 339 -5.04 -8.34 7.06
N THR A 340 -5.01 -8.57 5.76
CA THR A 340 -6.09 -8.20 4.83
C THR A 340 -7.35 -9.06 5.00
N VAL A 341 -7.24 -10.32 5.45
CA VAL A 341 -8.40 -11.20 5.71
C VAL A 341 -8.85 -11.20 7.18
N THR A 342 -8.24 -10.36 8.02
CA THR A 342 -8.57 -10.23 9.45
C THR A 342 -8.82 -8.77 9.81
N ARG A 343 -9.59 -8.03 8.99
CA ARG A 343 -9.89 -6.62 9.27
C ARG A 343 -10.70 -6.49 10.57
N PRO A 344 -10.37 -5.46 11.41
CA PRO A 344 -11.08 -5.26 12.66
C PRO A 344 -12.56 -4.97 12.40
N GLN A 345 -13.43 -5.56 13.19
CA GLN A 345 -14.90 -5.44 13.16
C GLN A 345 -15.59 -5.84 11.84
N LEU A 346 -14.86 -5.99 10.74
CA LEU A 346 -15.39 -6.38 9.42
C LEU A 346 -15.26 -7.88 9.15
N ASP A 347 -14.10 -8.47 9.40
CA ASP A 347 -13.84 -9.89 9.20
C ASP A 347 -13.85 -10.67 10.52
N LEU A 348 -13.42 -10.02 11.61
CA LEU A 348 -13.36 -10.58 12.96
C LEU A 348 -13.91 -9.56 13.96
N PRO A 349 -14.69 -9.98 14.96
CA PRO A 349 -15.19 -9.10 16.03
C PRO A 349 -14.07 -8.83 17.07
N LEU A 350 -12.89 -8.44 16.60
CA LEU A 350 -11.70 -8.16 17.38
C LEU A 350 -11.04 -6.89 16.88
N ASP A 351 -10.44 -6.13 17.80
CA ASP A 351 -9.63 -4.95 17.52
C ASP A 351 -8.44 -4.82 18.47
N GLY A 352 -7.67 -3.74 18.33
CA GLY A 352 -6.58 -3.40 19.23
C GLY A 352 -5.55 -4.53 19.46
N ILE A 353 -5.14 -4.69 20.72
CA ILE A 353 -4.08 -5.64 21.11
C ILE A 353 -4.45 -7.11 20.83
N PRO A 354 -5.66 -7.62 21.12
CA PRO A 354 -6.02 -9.00 20.81
C PRO A 354 -5.91 -9.35 19.33
N LEU A 355 -6.38 -8.47 18.46
CA LEU A 355 -6.25 -8.65 17.01
C LEU A 355 -4.78 -8.60 16.56
N PHE A 356 -3.99 -7.66 17.09
CA PHE A 356 -2.56 -7.57 16.79
C PHE A 356 -1.82 -8.87 17.16
N VAL A 357 -2.06 -9.40 18.36
CA VAL A 357 -1.44 -10.66 18.82
C VAL A 357 -1.86 -11.83 17.93
N LEU A 358 -3.14 -11.93 17.56
CA LEU A 358 -3.62 -12.97 16.64
C LEU A 358 -2.93 -12.89 15.28
N ARG A 359 -2.88 -11.71 14.67
CA ARG A 359 -2.20 -11.45 13.39
C ARG A 359 -0.74 -11.83 13.42
N LEU A 360 -0.04 -11.42 14.49
CA LEU A 360 1.37 -11.73 14.67
C LEU A 360 1.59 -13.24 14.86
N ALA A 361 0.78 -13.90 15.68
CA ALA A 361 0.85 -15.35 15.90
C ALA A 361 0.60 -16.13 14.61
N LEU A 362 -0.44 -15.79 13.83
CA LEU A 362 -0.73 -16.42 12.54
C LEU A 362 0.41 -16.19 11.55
N THR A 363 0.95 -14.98 11.48
CA THR A 363 2.08 -14.65 10.60
C THR A 363 3.32 -15.46 10.96
N LEU A 364 3.68 -15.52 12.23
CA LEU A 364 4.82 -16.31 12.72
C LEU A 364 4.63 -17.81 12.48
N LEU A 365 3.44 -18.33 12.70
CA LEU A 365 3.10 -19.74 12.46
C LEU A 365 3.23 -20.06 10.97
N CYS A 366 2.50 -19.36 10.08
CA CYS A 366 2.49 -19.61 8.65
C CYS A 366 3.89 -19.44 8.04
N ALA A 367 4.61 -18.36 8.42
CA ALA A 367 5.97 -18.11 7.96
C ALA A 367 6.94 -19.22 8.42
N SER A 368 6.82 -19.69 9.67
CA SER A 368 7.68 -20.76 10.20
C SER A 368 7.41 -22.10 9.52
N LEU A 369 6.14 -22.43 9.27
CA LEU A 369 5.74 -23.64 8.54
C LEU A 369 6.24 -23.59 7.10
N SER A 370 6.00 -22.47 6.39
CA SER A 370 6.49 -22.25 5.03
C SER A 370 8.01 -22.38 4.94
N TYR A 371 8.73 -21.71 5.84
CA TYR A 371 10.19 -21.78 5.88
C TYR A 371 10.70 -23.21 6.14
N ARG A 372 10.12 -23.90 7.14
CA ARG A 372 10.58 -25.23 7.58
C ARG A 372 10.26 -26.33 6.58
N TYR A 373 9.06 -26.32 5.99
CA TYR A 373 8.56 -27.44 5.20
C TYR A 373 8.64 -27.22 3.69
N VAL A 374 8.73 -25.97 3.24
CA VAL A 374 8.76 -25.64 1.80
C VAL A 374 10.09 -25.04 1.39
N GLU A 375 10.47 -23.89 1.96
CA GLU A 375 11.65 -23.16 1.51
C GLU A 375 12.96 -23.91 1.79
N ARG A 376 13.19 -24.28 3.05
CA ARG A 376 14.45 -24.92 3.48
C ARG A 376 14.68 -26.26 2.78
N PRO A 377 13.71 -27.20 2.67
CA PRO A 377 13.91 -28.47 1.98
C PRO A 377 14.20 -28.29 0.48
N ILE A 378 13.49 -27.39 -0.20
CA ILE A 378 13.69 -27.15 -1.64
C ILE A 378 15.05 -26.49 -1.90
N ARG A 379 15.46 -25.55 -1.08
CA ARG A 379 16.81 -24.96 -1.12
C ARG A 379 17.90 -26.01 -0.96
N GLN A 380 17.66 -27.04 -0.14
CA GLN A 380 18.57 -28.15 0.12
C GLN A 380 18.46 -29.28 -0.94
N GLY A 381 17.76 -29.05 -2.06
CA GLY A 381 17.68 -30.01 -3.16
C GLY A 381 16.62 -31.10 -2.97
N ALA A 382 15.58 -30.89 -2.17
CA ALA A 382 14.52 -31.89 -1.97
C ALA A 382 13.82 -32.28 -3.28
N LEU A 383 13.59 -31.32 -4.19
CA LEU A 383 13.00 -31.60 -5.52
C LEU A 383 13.87 -32.57 -6.34
N GLN A 384 15.17 -32.37 -6.32
CA GLN A 384 16.10 -33.26 -7.04
C GLN A 384 16.13 -34.65 -6.41
N ARG A 385 16.16 -34.74 -5.06
CA ARG A 385 16.06 -36.03 -4.36
C ARG A 385 14.72 -36.72 -4.60
N LEU A 386 13.63 -35.98 -4.67
CA LEU A 386 12.31 -36.51 -5.00
C LEU A 386 12.30 -37.07 -6.43
N TRP A 387 12.81 -36.30 -7.40
CA TRP A 387 12.92 -36.73 -8.80
C TRP A 387 13.73 -38.01 -8.93
N THR A 388 14.92 -38.09 -8.33
CA THR A 388 15.74 -39.31 -8.39
C THR A 388 15.04 -40.50 -7.74
N ARG A 389 14.26 -40.28 -6.66
CA ARG A 389 13.46 -41.37 -6.04
C ARG A 389 12.32 -41.83 -6.96
N VAL A 390 11.60 -40.91 -7.61
CA VAL A 390 10.54 -41.24 -8.54
C VAL A 390 11.10 -42.03 -9.73
N VAL A 391 12.20 -41.58 -10.35
CA VAL A 391 12.87 -42.26 -11.42
C VAL A 391 13.35 -43.66 -10.98
N ALA A 392 13.92 -43.77 -9.79
CA ALA A 392 14.36 -45.06 -9.23
C ALA A 392 13.16 -46.03 -9.02
N LEU A 393 12.01 -45.53 -8.58
CA LEU A 393 10.79 -46.33 -8.41
C LEU A 393 10.25 -46.84 -9.76
N TRP A 394 10.36 -46.04 -10.81
CA TRP A 394 9.94 -46.46 -12.16
C TRP A 394 10.80 -47.58 -12.75
N HIS A 395 12.07 -47.69 -12.37
CA HIS A 395 13.01 -48.70 -12.83
C HIS A 395 13.17 -49.90 -11.87
N ALA A 396 12.49 -49.85 -10.69
CA ALA A 396 12.61 -50.93 -9.71
C ALA A 396 11.63 -52.10 -10.04
N PRO A 397 12.11 -53.35 -10.18
CA PRO A 397 11.23 -54.49 -10.39
C PRO A 397 10.53 -54.92 -9.10
N GLY A 398 9.23 -55.28 -9.19
CA GLY A 398 8.51 -55.95 -8.10
C GLY A 398 7.14 -55.36 -7.71
N ARG A 399 6.31 -56.22 -7.06
CA ARG A 399 4.94 -55.82 -6.64
C ARG A 399 4.85 -54.65 -5.65
N GLN A 400 5.90 -54.43 -4.84
CA GLN A 400 5.94 -53.30 -3.90
C GLN A 400 6.16 -51.96 -4.60
N SER A 401 6.93 -51.93 -5.68
CA SER A 401 7.12 -50.73 -6.51
C SER A 401 5.81 -50.35 -7.21
N LEU A 402 5.06 -51.33 -7.74
CA LEU A 402 3.75 -51.09 -8.38
C LEU A 402 2.75 -50.44 -7.40
N ARG A 403 2.62 -50.94 -6.18
CA ARG A 403 1.73 -50.33 -5.15
C ARG A 403 2.15 -48.90 -4.81
N ARG A 404 3.46 -48.61 -4.70
CA ARG A 404 3.96 -47.26 -4.46
C ARG A 404 3.72 -46.33 -5.64
N ILE A 405 3.95 -46.78 -6.88
CA ILE A 405 3.64 -46.04 -8.09
C ILE A 405 2.15 -45.72 -8.14
N GLN A 406 1.27 -46.71 -7.90
CA GLN A 406 -0.18 -46.46 -7.83
C GLN A 406 -0.56 -45.43 -6.78
N ALA A 407 -0.01 -45.53 -5.55
CA ALA A 407 -0.27 -44.53 -4.51
C ALA A 407 0.21 -43.14 -4.91
N TRP A 408 1.38 -43.01 -5.53
CA TRP A 408 1.90 -41.76 -6.06
C TRP A 408 1.07 -41.23 -7.20
N SER A 409 0.59 -42.11 -8.13
CA SER A 409 -0.26 -41.70 -9.24
C SER A 409 -1.61 -41.19 -8.76
N VAL A 410 -2.21 -41.83 -7.75
CA VAL A 410 -3.47 -41.38 -7.10
C VAL A 410 -3.25 -40.04 -6.41
N ALA A 411 -2.19 -39.89 -5.60
CA ALA A 411 -1.89 -38.65 -4.93
C ALA A 411 -1.62 -37.49 -5.91
N THR A 412 -0.85 -37.76 -6.98
CA THR A 412 -0.59 -36.78 -8.04
C THR A 412 -1.85 -36.42 -8.81
N GLY A 413 -2.68 -37.40 -9.16
CA GLY A 413 -3.97 -37.20 -9.82
C GLY A 413 -4.92 -36.39 -9.00
N ALA A 414 -5.04 -36.68 -7.67
CA ALA A 414 -5.85 -35.90 -6.75
C ALA A 414 -5.35 -34.44 -6.63
N THR A 415 -4.04 -34.25 -6.51
CA THR A 415 -3.44 -32.90 -6.47
C THR A 415 -3.72 -32.13 -7.75
N LEU A 416 -3.51 -32.74 -8.92
CA LEU A 416 -3.81 -32.11 -10.20
C LEU A 416 -5.30 -31.84 -10.39
N GLY A 417 -6.18 -32.71 -9.91
CA GLY A 417 -7.62 -32.50 -9.89
C GLY A 417 -8.03 -31.27 -9.06
N VAL A 418 -7.46 -31.11 -7.85
CA VAL A 418 -7.69 -29.93 -7.00
C VAL A 418 -7.15 -28.65 -7.66
N LEU A 419 -5.95 -28.70 -8.24
CA LEU A 419 -5.37 -27.56 -8.95
C LEU A 419 -6.18 -27.18 -10.19
N LEU A 420 -6.69 -28.16 -10.93
CA LEU A 420 -7.54 -27.94 -12.08
C LEU A 420 -8.90 -27.33 -11.66
N ALA A 421 -9.54 -27.88 -10.62
CA ALA A 421 -10.78 -27.34 -10.08
C ALA A 421 -10.61 -25.90 -9.61
N LEU A 422 -9.52 -25.59 -8.89
CA LEU A 422 -9.18 -24.23 -8.49
C LEU A 422 -8.94 -23.32 -9.71
N GLY A 423 -8.19 -23.83 -10.71
CA GLY A 423 -7.95 -23.11 -11.96
C GLY A 423 -9.25 -22.77 -12.70
N ILE A 424 -10.17 -23.74 -12.82
CA ILE A 424 -11.49 -23.53 -13.44
C ILE A 424 -12.28 -22.48 -12.64
N ALA A 425 -12.32 -22.59 -11.31
CA ALA A 425 -13.02 -21.63 -10.46
C ALA A 425 -12.44 -20.21 -10.60
N VAL A 426 -11.12 -20.07 -10.66
CA VAL A 426 -10.45 -18.76 -10.80
C VAL A 426 -10.65 -18.17 -12.21
N VAL A 427 -10.56 -19.01 -13.27
CA VAL A 427 -10.75 -18.55 -14.66
C VAL A 427 -12.20 -18.23 -14.95
N GLY A 428 -13.12 -19.06 -14.44
CA GLY A 428 -14.57 -18.91 -14.63
C GLY A 428 -15.20 -17.82 -13.75
N ALA A 429 -14.47 -17.29 -12.75
CA ALA A 429 -14.98 -16.20 -11.94
C ALA A 429 -15.28 -14.99 -12.82
N GLN A 430 -16.54 -14.62 -12.89
CA GLN A 430 -16.97 -13.38 -13.52
C GLN A 430 -16.71 -12.23 -12.53
N ALA A 431 -16.26 -11.10 -13.04
CA ALA A 431 -16.38 -9.87 -12.27
C ALA A 431 -17.87 -9.77 -11.89
N PRO A 432 -18.22 -9.45 -10.64
CA PRO A 432 -19.59 -9.07 -10.36
C PRO A 432 -20.00 -8.11 -11.49
N PRO A 433 -21.24 -8.21 -12.02
CA PRO A 433 -21.71 -7.23 -12.97
C PRO A 433 -21.23 -5.90 -12.43
N PRO A 434 -20.77 -4.96 -13.23
CA PRO A 434 -20.60 -3.62 -12.74
C PRO A 434 -22.01 -3.21 -12.29
N ASP A 435 -22.38 -3.73 -11.05
CA ASP A 435 -23.20 -2.91 -10.23
C ASP A 435 -22.31 -1.75 -10.20
N SER A 436 -22.53 -1.27 -11.15
CA SER A 436 -22.03 -0.07 -11.76
C SER A 436 -21.46 0.89 -10.76
N ASP A 437 -21.21 0.37 -9.65
CA ASP A 437 -21.07 1.01 -8.41
C ASP A 437 -19.77 1.69 -8.18
N PHE A 438 -18.75 1.29 -8.79
CA PHE A 438 -17.44 1.94 -8.76
C PHE A 438 -16.66 1.49 -10.00
N GLY A 439 -17.16 1.90 -11.17
CA GLY A 439 -16.28 2.03 -12.31
C GLY A 439 -15.08 2.86 -11.84
N THR A 440 -13.89 2.57 -12.32
CA THR A 440 -12.68 3.37 -12.17
C THR A 440 -12.89 4.79 -12.74
N GLY A 441 -14.08 5.39 -12.54
CA GLY A 441 -14.61 6.50 -13.29
C GLY A 441 -14.69 7.77 -12.47
N THR A 442 -14.23 8.81 -13.09
CA THR A 442 -14.67 10.18 -12.82
C THR A 442 -16.07 10.34 -13.35
N ILE A 443 -17.00 10.80 -12.52
CA ILE A 443 -18.32 11.24 -12.95
C ILE A 443 -18.25 12.76 -13.11
N GLU A 444 -18.49 13.22 -14.32
CA GLU A 444 -18.78 14.63 -14.60
C GLU A 444 -20.10 14.68 -15.37
N ARG A 445 -21.17 15.11 -14.69
CA ARG A 445 -22.51 15.17 -15.25
C ARG A 445 -23.19 16.46 -14.83
N GLY A 446 -24.03 17.01 -15.69
CA GLY A 446 -24.85 18.17 -15.42
C GLY A 446 -24.78 19.26 -16.49
N PRO A 447 -25.59 20.31 -16.38
CA PRO A 447 -25.67 21.36 -17.41
C PRO A 447 -24.32 22.07 -17.58
N SER A 448 -23.88 22.15 -18.83
CA SER A 448 -22.59 22.76 -19.20
C SER A 448 -22.63 24.28 -19.25
N SER A 449 -23.79 24.90 -19.25
CA SER A 449 -23.93 26.37 -19.33
C SER A 449 -25.09 26.85 -18.47
N VAL A 450 -24.84 27.86 -17.67
CA VAL A 450 -25.84 28.62 -16.93
C VAL A 450 -25.92 30.01 -17.57
N ALA A 451 -27.14 30.45 -17.87
CA ALA A 451 -27.37 31.87 -18.17
C ALA A 451 -26.94 32.69 -16.94
N THR A 452 -26.04 33.62 -17.14
CA THR A 452 -25.36 34.39 -16.11
C THR A 452 -26.38 35.16 -15.26
N PRO A 453 -26.48 34.87 -13.93
CA PRO A 453 -27.06 35.83 -13.00
C PRO A 453 -25.99 36.88 -12.70
N GLU A 454 -26.39 38.15 -12.71
CA GLU A 454 -25.53 39.29 -12.35
C GLU A 454 -24.81 39.04 -11.02
N ALA A 455 -23.50 39.19 -11.02
CA ALA A 455 -22.63 38.91 -9.87
C ALA A 455 -22.90 39.90 -8.72
N LEU A 456 -23.50 39.40 -7.67
CA LEU A 456 -23.53 40.06 -6.36
C LEU A 456 -22.23 39.81 -5.62
N THR A 457 -21.36 40.80 -5.57
CA THR A 457 -20.14 40.77 -4.74
C THR A 457 -20.50 40.86 -3.26
N LEU A 458 -20.37 39.78 -2.54
CA LEU A 458 -20.42 39.76 -1.06
C LEU A 458 -19.03 40.05 -0.48
N PRO A 459 -18.93 40.87 0.57
CA PRO A 459 -17.64 41.14 1.21
C PRO A 459 -17.10 39.91 1.94
N SER A 460 -15.77 39.75 1.89
CA SER A 460 -15.07 38.68 2.60
C SER A 460 -15.28 38.81 4.12
N PRO A 461 -15.61 37.74 4.85
CA PRO A 461 -15.83 37.80 6.29
C PRO A 461 -14.53 38.06 7.06
N PRO A 462 -14.59 38.81 8.20
CA PRO A 462 -13.46 38.96 9.10
C PRO A 462 -13.16 37.65 9.86
N PRO A 463 -11.90 37.43 10.32
CA PRO A 463 -11.42 36.10 10.72
C PRO A 463 -11.95 35.52 12.05
N ASP A 464 -12.75 36.22 12.86
CA ASP A 464 -13.04 35.79 14.25
C ASP A 464 -14.48 36.01 14.78
N VAL A 465 -15.54 35.81 13.99
CA VAL A 465 -16.90 35.94 14.52
C VAL A 465 -17.75 34.72 14.20
N ALA A 466 -18.30 34.07 15.22
CA ALA A 466 -19.36 33.08 15.09
C ALA A 466 -20.64 33.72 14.56
N VAL A 467 -21.07 33.42 13.33
CA VAL A 467 -22.16 34.13 12.67
C VAL A 467 -23.29 33.16 12.31
N ALA A 468 -24.52 33.63 12.47
CA ALA A 468 -25.74 32.94 11.99
C ALA A 468 -25.69 32.76 10.44
N ALA A 469 -26.38 31.74 9.91
CA ALA A 469 -26.42 31.47 8.48
C ALA A 469 -26.85 32.72 7.66
N PRO A 470 -26.37 32.86 6.42
CA PRO A 470 -26.54 34.10 5.64
C PRO A 470 -28.00 34.43 5.42
N PRO A 471 -28.38 35.73 5.46
CA PRO A 471 -29.70 36.15 5.09
C PRO A 471 -29.95 35.90 3.59
N ALA A 472 -31.23 35.72 3.22
CA ALA A 472 -31.60 35.56 1.82
C ALA A 472 -31.19 36.79 0.98
N PRO A 473 -30.80 36.62 -0.26
CA PRO A 473 -30.47 37.74 -1.16
C PRO A 473 -31.68 38.68 -1.31
N PRO A 474 -31.50 39.98 -1.11
CA PRO A 474 -32.63 40.92 -1.19
C PRO A 474 -33.25 40.93 -2.57
N GLY A 475 -34.59 40.76 -2.66
CA GLY A 475 -35.37 40.93 -3.88
C GLY A 475 -35.66 39.68 -4.73
N MET A 476 -35.27 38.50 -4.29
CA MET A 476 -35.47 37.27 -5.10
C MET A 476 -36.59 36.39 -4.58
N CYS A 477 -37.86 36.69 -4.96
CA CYS A 477 -38.88 35.64 -5.05
C CYS A 477 -38.80 34.87 -6.39
N ALA A 478 -37.64 34.86 -7.03
CA ALA A 478 -37.37 34.31 -8.36
C ALA A 478 -37.22 32.79 -8.38
N PRO A 479 -37.28 32.17 -9.57
CA PRO A 479 -37.03 30.74 -9.79
C PRO A 479 -35.79 30.18 -9.07
N ALA A 480 -34.76 31.02 -8.89
CA ALA A 480 -33.49 30.65 -8.27
C ALA A 480 -33.60 30.12 -6.81
N ILE A 481 -34.61 30.54 -6.03
CA ILE A 481 -34.84 29.96 -4.67
C ILE A 481 -35.55 28.61 -4.78
N ARG A 482 -36.41 28.45 -5.81
CA ARG A 482 -37.18 27.20 -5.98
C ARG A 482 -36.37 26.07 -6.58
N THR A 483 -35.45 26.40 -7.49
CA THR A 483 -34.60 25.44 -8.20
C THR A 483 -33.16 25.93 -8.24
N PRO A 484 -32.47 25.94 -7.08
CA PRO A 484 -31.09 26.38 -7.04
C PRO A 484 -30.20 25.44 -7.85
N LEU A 485 -29.26 25.98 -8.59
CA LEU A 485 -28.22 25.19 -9.19
C LEU A 485 -27.26 24.70 -8.10
N ILE A 486 -26.95 23.39 -8.10
CA ILE A 486 -26.08 22.75 -7.15
C ILE A 486 -24.80 22.33 -7.84
N THR A 487 -23.65 22.63 -7.25
CA THR A 487 -22.36 22.06 -7.65
C THR A 487 -21.89 21.09 -6.58
N ALA A 488 -21.88 19.81 -6.89
CA ALA A 488 -21.41 18.76 -6.00
C ALA A 488 -20.00 18.31 -6.40
N VAL A 489 -19.05 18.38 -5.47
CA VAL A 489 -17.67 17.92 -5.68
C VAL A 489 -17.30 16.94 -4.57
N GLY A 490 -16.87 15.75 -4.96
CA GLY A 490 -16.59 14.74 -3.95
C GLY A 490 -15.71 13.59 -4.40
N ASP A 491 -15.53 12.67 -3.47
CA ASP A 491 -14.76 11.45 -3.66
C ASP A 491 -15.66 10.24 -4.02
N SER A 492 -15.23 9.05 -3.68
CA SER A 492 -15.92 7.81 -4.02
C SER A 492 -17.27 7.63 -3.30
N VAL A 493 -17.50 8.30 -2.17
CA VAL A 493 -18.77 8.26 -1.46
C VAL A 493 -19.83 9.02 -2.25
N LEU A 494 -19.46 10.20 -2.78
CA LEU A 494 -20.33 10.94 -3.69
C LEU A 494 -20.56 10.19 -5.01
N VAL A 495 -19.55 9.47 -5.55
CA VAL A 495 -19.76 8.58 -6.72
C VAL A 495 -20.88 7.57 -6.44
N ALA A 496 -20.87 6.96 -5.24
CA ALA A 496 -21.88 5.98 -4.84
C ALA A 496 -23.29 6.55 -4.73
N GLY A 497 -23.41 7.78 -4.26
CA GLY A 497 -24.71 8.46 -4.06
C GLY A 497 -25.17 9.29 -5.26
N ALA A 498 -24.35 9.44 -6.31
CA ALA A 498 -24.60 10.37 -7.41
C ALA A 498 -25.95 10.14 -8.12
N GLU A 499 -26.26 8.91 -8.49
CA GLU A 499 -27.49 8.54 -9.17
C GLU A 499 -28.74 8.85 -8.33
N ASN A 500 -28.70 8.55 -7.03
CA ASN A 500 -29.80 8.82 -6.11
C ASN A 500 -29.99 10.33 -5.88
N LEU A 501 -28.90 11.11 -5.88
CA LEU A 501 -28.97 12.58 -5.84
C LEU A 501 -29.58 13.15 -7.11
N GLU A 502 -29.16 12.69 -8.30
CA GLU A 502 -29.72 13.09 -9.59
C GLU A 502 -31.21 12.74 -9.68
N GLN A 503 -31.61 11.55 -9.23
CA GLN A 503 -33.03 11.15 -9.22
C GLN A 503 -33.91 12.04 -8.32
N GLN A 504 -33.39 12.52 -7.18
CA GLN A 504 -34.14 13.31 -6.22
C GLN A 504 -34.06 14.82 -6.50
N ILE A 505 -33.00 15.33 -7.12
CA ILE A 505 -32.78 16.76 -7.39
C ILE A 505 -33.14 17.13 -8.82
N GLY A 506 -33.01 16.19 -9.77
CA GLY A 506 -33.22 16.45 -11.22
C GLY A 506 -32.02 17.14 -11.88
N ASP A 507 -32.29 17.85 -12.98
CA ASP A 507 -31.25 18.44 -13.84
C ASP A 507 -30.52 19.65 -13.23
N ASN A 508 -30.86 20.07 -12.02
CA ASN A 508 -30.28 21.25 -11.37
C ASN A 508 -29.00 20.92 -10.56
N ILE A 509 -28.41 19.76 -10.71
CA ILE A 509 -27.17 19.40 -10.07
C ILE A 509 -26.07 19.10 -11.09
N TYR A 510 -24.90 19.69 -10.87
CA TYR A 510 -23.65 19.27 -11.49
C TYR A 510 -22.86 18.46 -10.50
N ILE A 511 -22.42 17.27 -10.87
CA ILE A 511 -21.62 16.37 -10.03
C ILE A 511 -20.25 16.17 -10.66
N SER A 512 -19.19 16.50 -9.91
CA SER A 512 -17.82 16.12 -10.19
C SER A 512 -17.33 15.23 -9.05
N ALA A 513 -17.36 13.93 -9.25
CA ALA A 513 -16.94 12.96 -8.27
C ALA A 513 -15.91 11.98 -8.85
N THR A 514 -14.85 11.69 -8.09
CA THR A 514 -13.79 10.78 -8.53
C THR A 514 -13.35 9.89 -7.38
N VAL A 515 -13.27 8.61 -7.68
CA VAL A 515 -12.71 7.63 -6.75
C VAL A 515 -11.28 8.01 -6.37
N GLY A 516 -10.98 8.09 -5.06
CA GLY A 516 -9.63 8.44 -4.56
C GLY A 516 -9.33 9.94 -4.50
N ARG A 517 -10.31 10.83 -4.77
CA ARG A 517 -10.09 12.29 -4.71
C ARG A 517 -9.65 12.74 -3.34
N GLN A 518 -8.58 13.54 -3.29
CA GLN A 518 -8.06 14.18 -2.10
C GLN A 518 -8.66 15.58 -1.89
N ALA A 519 -8.72 16.05 -0.65
CA ALA A 519 -9.22 17.39 -0.32
C ALA A 519 -8.52 18.51 -1.09
N SER A 520 -7.20 18.39 -1.28
CA SER A 520 -6.38 19.36 -2.02
C SER A 520 -6.71 19.46 -3.52
N GLN A 521 -7.45 18.50 -4.07
CA GLN A 521 -7.84 18.45 -5.48
C GLN A 521 -9.19 19.18 -5.75
N VAL A 522 -9.93 19.53 -4.70
CA VAL A 522 -11.25 20.19 -4.83
C VAL A 522 -11.15 21.66 -5.23
N PRO A 523 -10.27 22.49 -4.65
CA PRO A 523 -10.21 23.92 -4.97
C PRO A 523 -10.01 24.22 -6.46
N PRO A 524 -9.14 23.54 -7.22
CA PRO A 524 -9.00 23.79 -8.67
C PRO A 524 -10.29 23.59 -9.45
N ILE A 525 -11.12 22.60 -9.09
CA ILE A 525 -12.38 22.29 -9.76
C ILE A 525 -13.41 23.39 -9.50
N LEU A 526 -13.52 23.82 -8.23
CA LEU A 526 -14.41 24.90 -7.84
C LEU A 526 -13.99 26.22 -8.51
N LYS A 527 -12.69 26.47 -8.58
CA LYS A 527 -12.12 27.65 -9.26
C LYS A 527 -12.51 27.68 -10.73
N GLU A 528 -12.31 26.57 -11.45
CA GLU A 528 -12.69 26.45 -12.86
C GLU A 528 -14.18 26.72 -13.05
N ARG A 529 -15.04 26.13 -12.22
CA ARG A 529 -16.50 26.36 -12.28
C ARG A 529 -16.86 27.80 -11.96
N ARG A 530 -16.24 28.42 -10.98
CA ARG A 530 -16.47 29.83 -10.61
C ARG A 530 -16.04 30.79 -11.73
N GLU A 531 -14.83 30.56 -12.29
CA GLU A 531 -14.32 31.40 -13.41
C GLU A 531 -15.16 31.25 -14.69
N ALA A 532 -15.75 30.07 -14.90
CA ALA A 532 -16.70 29.84 -16.00
C ALA A 532 -18.10 30.39 -15.72
N GLY A 533 -18.38 31.00 -14.57
CA GLY A 533 -19.72 31.45 -14.18
C GLY A 533 -20.73 30.31 -13.98
N ALA A 534 -20.26 29.09 -13.79
CA ALA A 534 -21.04 27.85 -13.70
C ALA A 534 -21.05 27.24 -12.30
N LEU A 535 -20.57 27.96 -11.29
CA LEU A 535 -20.65 27.52 -9.88
C LEU A 535 -22.12 27.67 -9.42
N GLY A 536 -22.64 26.61 -8.79
CA GLY A 536 -24.00 26.61 -8.26
C GLY A 536 -24.17 27.54 -7.05
N SER A 537 -25.42 27.98 -6.84
CA SER A 537 -25.79 28.73 -5.63
C SER A 537 -25.62 27.92 -4.36
N ILE A 538 -25.70 26.60 -4.46
CA ILE A 538 -25.37 25.65 -3.40
C ILE A 538 -24.17 24.81 -3.86
N VAL A 539 -23.15 24.72 -3.00
CA VAL A 539 -22.00 23.85 -3.24
C VAL A 539 -22.03 22.71 -2.22
N LEU A 540 -22.01 21.47 -2.70
CA LEU A 540 -21.92 20.25 -1.89
C LEU A 540 -20.51 19.71 -1.95
N ILE A 541 -19.88 19.48 -0.81
CA ILE A 541 -18.53 18.95 -0.66
C ILE A 541 -18.58 17.65 0.13
N ASP A 542 -18.17 16.55 -0.50
CA ASP A 542 -18.08 15.23 0.11
C ASP A 542 -16.68 14.65 -0.09
N ILE A 543 -15.79 14.89 0.86
CA ILE A 543 -14.37 14.50 0.82
C ILE A 543 -13.87 14.07 2.18
N GLY A 544 -12.79 13.29 2.17
CA GLY A 544 -12.08 12.87 3.37
C GLY A 544 -12.13 11.37 3.61
N SER A 545 -12.81 10.62 2.74
CA SER A 545 -12.80 9.15 2.82
C SER A 545 -11.44 8.56 2.42
N ASN A 546 -10.64 9.29 1.63
CA ASN A 546 -9.40 8.82 1.05
C ASN A 546 -8.13 9.40 1.68
N GLY A 547 -8.22 10.20 2.73
CA GLY A 547 -7.07 10.79 3.39
C GLY A 547 -7.42 11.93 4.33
N TYR A 548 -6.39 12.59 4.86
CA TYR A 548 -6.58 13.73 5.77
C TYR A 548 -7.14 14.96 5.04
N VAL A 549 -8.11 15.61 5.67
CA VAL A 549 -8.56 16.96 5.35
C VAL A 549 -7.88 17.92 6.32
N THR A 550 -7.08 18.84 5.82
CA THR A 550 -6.42 19.83 6.66
C THR A 550 -7.26 21.12 6.78
N THR A 551 -6.98 21.92 7.80
CA THR A 551 -7.58 23.28 7.91
C THR A 551 -7.23 24.15 6.69
N ALA A 552 -6.07 23.94 6.09
CA ALA A 552 -5.66 24.64 4.87
C ALA A 552 -6.52 24.24 3.66
N ASP A 553 -6.82 22.93 3.51
CA ASP A 553 -7.71 22.44 2.45
C ASP A 553 -9.12 23.00 2.63
N PHE A 554 -9.67 22.94 3.84
CA PHE A 554 -10.97 23.50 4.15
C PHE A 554 -11.05 24.99 3.77
N ASN A 555 -10.08 25.80 4.18
CA ASN A 555 -10.02 27.22 3.88
C ASN A 555 -9.86 27.50 2.37
N ALA A 556 -9.07 26.69 1.67
CA ALA A 556 -8.91 26.79 0.21
C ALA A 556 -10.21 26.46 -0.53
N ILE A 557 -10.98 25.47 -0.08
CA ILE A 557 -12.30 25.15 -0.62
C ILE A 557 -13.24 26.35 -0.41
N MET A 558 -13.32 26.87 0.81
CA MET A 558 -14.19 28.02 1.11
C MET A 558 -13.83 29.28 0.30
N ALA A 559 -12.55 29.51 0.03
CA ALA A 559 -12.11 30.63 -0.80
C ALA A 559 -12.64 30.54 -2.24
N GLU A 560 -12.74 29.32 -2.80
CA GLU A 560 -13.22 29.13 -4.17
C GLU A 560 -14.76 29.01 -4.26
N THR A 561 -15.45 28.90 -3.12
CA THR A 561 -16.92 28.92 -3.05
C THR A 561 -17.50 30.34 -2.88
N ASN A 562 -16.70 31.38 -3.09
CA ASN A 562 -17.17 32.75 -3.04
C ASN A 562 -18.26 33.00 -4.08
N GLY A 563 -19.39 33.50 -3.64
CA GLY A 563 -20.62 33.70 -4.45
C GLY A 563 -21.66 32.57 -4.25
N ALA A 564 -21.33 31.47 -3.61
CA ALA A 564 -22.31 30.45 -3.23
C ALA A 564 -23.12 30.93 -2.00
N TRP A 565 -24.43 30.68 -2.03
CA TRP A 565 -25.34 31.01 -0.92
C TRP A 565 -25.15 30.07 0.25
N ALA A 566 -24.88 28.79 -0.03
CA ALA A 566 -24.57 27.81 0.98
C ALA A 566 -23.51 26.84 0.48
N VAL A 567 -22.66 26.38 1.43
CA VAL A 567 -21.66 25.34 1.22
C VAL A 567 -21.95 24.20 2.20
N LEU A 568 -22.38 23.07 1.66
CA LEU A 568 -22.75 21.88 2.42
C LEU A 568 -21.55 20.95 2.49
N PHE A 569 -21.04 20.65 3.67
CA PHE A 569 -20.02 19.63 3.88
C PHE A 569 -20.67 18.38 4.45
N ILE A 570 -20.30 17.21 3.92
CA ILE A 570 -20.71 15.92 4.48
C ILE A 570 -19.56 15.42 5.37
N ASN A 571 -19.84 15.03 6.61
CA ASN A 571 -18.84 14.44 7.46
C ASN A 571 -18.54 13.00 7.07
N VAL A 572 -17.37 12.52 7.46
CA VAL A 572 -16.78 11.28 6.94
C VAL A 572 -17.14 10.10 7.81
N ARG A 573 -17.55 9.00 7.18
CA ARG A 573 -17.62 7.67 7.77
C ARG A 573 -16.61 6.76 7.08
N VAL A 574 -15.48 6.49 7.75
CA VAL A 574 -14.40 5.67 7.21
C VAL A 574 -13.65 5.00 8.35
N PRO A 575 -13.50 3.67 8.41
CA PRO A 575 -12.81 2.98 9.51
C PRO A 575 -11.29 3.17 9.39
N ARG A 576 -10.83 4.42 9.46
CA ARG A 576 -9.44 4.85 9.32
C ARG A 576 -9.07 5.82 10.43
N GLU A 577 -7.77 5.94 10.68
CA GLU A 577 -7.22 6.82 11.73
C GLU A 577 -7.54 8.31 11.53
N TRP A 578 -7.80 8.74 10.30
CA TRP A 578 -8.11 10.13 9.98
C TRP A 578 -9.59 10.50 10.11
N GLU A 579 -10.51 9.55 10.31
CA GLU A 579 -11.95 9.81 10.45
C GLU A 579 -12.26 10.89 11.48
N LYS A 580 -11.80 10.69 12.72
CA LYS A 580 -12.02 11.65 13.81
C LYS A 580 -11.35 13.00 13.55
N ALA A 581 -10.14 12.99 12.99
CA ALA A 581 -9.41 14.21 12.66
C ALA A 581 -10.14 15.03 11.58
N ASN A 582 -10.59 14.36 10.51
CA ASN A 582 -11.33 15.00 9.43
C ASN A 582 -12.65 15.59 9.92
N ASN A 583 -13.44 14.82 10.67
CA ASN A 583 -14.71 15.28 11.23
C ASN A 583 -14.52 16.47 12.18
N THR A 584 -13.42 16.49 12.94
CA THR A 584 -13.06 17.65 13.77
C THR A 584 -12.75 18.88 12.92
N VAL A 585 -11.95 18.74 11.86
CA VAL A 585 -11.61 19.86 10.96
C VAL A 585 -12.84 20.39 10.25
N LEU A 586 -13.71 19.50 9.75
CA LEU A 586 -14.95 19.90 9.09
C LEU A 586 -15.89 20.63 10.04
N ALA A 587 -16.14 20.10 11.25
CA ALA A 587 -17.00 20.74 12.23
C ALA A 587 -16.48 22.13 12.69
N GLN A 588 -15.18 22.22 12.99
CA GLN A 588 -14.54 23.50 13.36
C GLN A 588 -14.48 24.47 12.18
N GLY A 589 -14.29 23.97 10.97
CA GLY A 589 -14.30 24.73 9.75
C GLY A 589 -15.65 25.37 9.50
N VAL A 590 -16.71 24.56 9.48
CA VAL A 590 -18.10 25.02 9.27
C VAL A 590 -18.52 26.07 10.30
N ALA A 591 -18.12 25.92 11.56
CA ALA A 591 -18.46 26.88 12.61
C ALA A 591 -17.88 28.28 12.40
N ARG A 592 -16.90 28.47 11.51
CA ARG A 592 -16.26 29.77 11.20
C ARG A 592 -16.91 30.53 10.06
N TYR A 593 -17.72 29.86 9.25
CA TYR A 593 -18.32 30.46 8.04
C TYR A 593 -19.85 30.45 8.12
N PRO A 594 -20.53 31.59 7.96
CA PRO A 594 -21.97 31.69 8.14
C PRO A 594 -22.77 30.92 7.07
N ASN A 595 -22.18 30.71 5.89
CA ASN A 595 -22.80 29.99 4.78
C ASN A 595 -22.36 28.52 4.68
N ALA A 596 -21.55 28.03 5.63
CA ALA A 596 -21.13 26.62 5.68
C ALA A 596 -22.04 25.82 6.62
N ILE A 597 -22.41 24.63 6.20
CA ILE A 597 -23.31 23.72 6.92
C ILE A 597 -22.75 22.31 6.90
N LEU A 598 -22.80 21.61 8.03
CA LEU A 598 -22.38 20.23 8.14
C LEU A 598 -23.59 19.30 8.03
N ILE A 599 -23.53 18.32 7.12
CA ILE A 599 -24.46 17.20 7.00
C ILE A 599 -23.84 16.01 7.74
N ASP A 600 -24.57 15.50 8.72
CA ASP A 600 -24.08 14.46 9.64
C ASP A 600 -24.39 13.05 9.11
N TRP A 601 -23.65 12.63 8.10
CA TRP A 601 -23.68 11.26 7.58
C TRP A 601 -23.07 10.25 8.58
N TYR A 602 -22.05 10.68 9.33
CA TYR A 602 -21.36 9.84 10.31
C TYR A 602 -22.35 9.28 11.34
N THR A 603 -23.10 10.15 12.01
CA THR A 603 -24.05 9.72 13.04
C THR A 603 -25.23 8.92 12.45
N VAL A 604 -25.70 9.29 11.28
CA VAL A 604 -26.83 8.59 10.63
C VAL A 604 -26.45 7.20 10.17
N SER A 605 -25.21 6.99 9.75
CA SER A 605 -24.72 5.67 9.33
C SER A 605 -24.15 4.83 10.50
N ASP A 606 -24.00 5.43 11.70
CA ASP A 606 -23.48 4.71 12.87
C ASP A 606 -24.53 3.72 13.40
N GLY A 607 -24.10 2.47 13.64
CA GLY A 607 -25.01 1.39 14.05
C GLY A 607 -25.86 0.80 12.92
N HIS A 608 -25.69 1.27 11.67
CA HIS A 608 -26.41 0.81 10.47
C HIS A 608 -25.46 0.20 9.43
N PRO A 609 -24.87 -0.98 9.70
CA PRO A 609 -23.98 -1.63 8.75
C PRO A 609 -24.65 -1.94 7.40
N GLU A 610 -25.99 -2.08 7.38
CA GLU A 610 -26.79 -2.30 6.17
C GLU A 610 -26.81 -1.09 5.21
N TYR A 611 -26.47 0.10 5.69
CA TYR A 611 -26.35 1.29 4.85
C TYR A 611 -25.02 1.35 4.10
N LEU A 612 -24.03 0.56 4.52
CA LEU A 612 -22.67 0.60 3.99
C LEU A 612 -22.31 -0.73 3.33
N LYS A 613 -21.41 -0.67 2.36
CA LYS A 613 -20.76 -1.88 1.83
C LYS A 613 -19.86 -2.53 2.88
N ASP A 614 -19.37 -3.73 2.59
CA ASP A 614 -18.42 -4.47 3.44
C ASP A 614 -17.14 -3.72 3.77
N ASP A 615 -16.88 -2.60 3.10
CA ASP A 615 -15.73 -1.73 3.37
C ASP A 615 -15.98 -0.75 4.53
N GLY A 616 -17.23 -0.60 4.96
CA GLY A 616 -17.64 0.31 6.02
C GLY A 616 -17.54 1.80 5.64
N VAL A 617 -17.50 2.12 4.34
CA VAL A 617 -17.31 3.49 3.81
C VAL A 617 -18.42 3.88 2.86
N HIS A 618 -18.63 3.07 1.82
CA HIS A 618 -19.50 3.44 0.71
C HIS A 618 -20.95 3.10 0.98
N PRO A 619 -21.88 4.05 0.76
CA PRO A 619 -23.30 3.76 0.87
C PRO A 619 -23.72 2.68 -0.13
N TYR A 620 -24.56 1.73 0.32
CA TYR A 620 -25.00 0.58 -0.45
C TYR A 620 -26.53 0.46 -0.37
N GLN A 621 -27.18 0.11 -1.48
CA GLN A 621 -28.64 -0.06 -1.57
C GLN A 621 -29.42 1.05 -0.82
N GLY A 622 -30.19 0.69 0.24
CA GLY A 622 -30.95 1.66 1.03
C GLY A 622 -30.11 2.78 1.67
N GLY A 623 -28.84 2.56 1.92
CA GLY A 623 -27.93 3.61 2.41
C GLY A 623 -27.72 4.75 1.42
N ARG A 624 -27.79 4.50 0.11
CA ARG A 624 -27.73 5.57 -0.93
C ARG A 624 -28.95 6.46 -0.89
N ASP A 625 -30.13 5.87 -0.67
CA ASP A 625 -31.37 6.63 -0.55
C ASP A 625 -31.34 7.49 0.70
N VAL A 626 -30.85 6.96 1.83
CA VAL A 626 -30.67 7.71 3.06
C VAL A 626 -29.67 8.87 2.88
N TYR A 627 -28.52 8.60 2.27
CA TYR A 627 -27.50 9.60 1.96
C TYR A 627 -28.05 10.74 1.10
N ALA A 628 -28.69 10.42 -0.03
CA ALA A 628 -29.29 11.41 -0.90
C ALA A 628 -30.43 12.19 -0.19
N SER A 629 -31.27 11.50 0.59
CA SER A 629 -32.34 12.13 1.34
C SER A 629 -31.84 13.13 2.40
N LEU A 630 -30.71 12.86 3.05
CA LEU A 630 -30.08 13.82 3.97
C LEU A 630 -29.69 15.12 3.28
N VAL A 631 -29.06 15.01 2.12
CA VAL A 631 -28.65 16.16 1.31
C VAL A 631 -29.89 16.96 0.86
N VAL A 632 -30.90 16.27 0.29
CA VAL A 632 -32.14 16.90 -0.21
C VAL A 632 -32.92 17.56 0.91
N GLN A 633 -33.04 16.92 2.08
CA GLN A 633 -33.68 17.53 3.26
C GLN A 633 -32.97 18.82 3.69
N GLN A 634 -31.65 18.86 3.68
CA GLN A 634 -30.91 20.05 4.05
C GLN A 634 -31.11 21.18 3.02
N ILE A 635 -31.09 20.86 1.72
CA ILE A 635 -31.40 21.80 0.65
C ILE A 635 -32.83 22.35 0.81
N THR A 636 -33.79 21.49 1.06
CA THR A 636 -35.21 21.88 1.27
C THR A 636 -35.36 22.83 2.47
N LYS A 637 -34.69 22.54 3.58
CA LYS A 637 -34.69 23.44 4.75
C LYS A 637 -34.11 24.82 4.43
N LEU A 638 -33.05 24.89 3.63
CA LEU A 638 -32.48 26.15 3.17
C LEU A 638 -33.44 26.91 2.28
N GLN A 639 -34.07 26.23 1.30
CA GLN A 639 -35.06 26.86 0.40
C GLN A 639 -36.24 27.41 1.19
N GLN A 640 -36.79 26.65 2.17
CA GLN A 640 -37.92 27.10 3.01
C GLN A 640 -37.52 28.32 3.85
N ARG A 641 -36.32 28.33 4.42
CA ARG A 641 -35.82 29.45 5.19
C ARG A 641 -35.63 30.69 4.35
N TRP A 642 -34.96 30.57 3.18
CA TRP A 642 -34.75 31.70 2.27
C TRP A 642 -36.06 32.25 1.71
N ALA A 643 -37.03 31.38 1.44
CA ALA A 643 -38.36 31.80 1.03
C ALA A 643 -39.10 32.58 2.10
N ALA A 644 -38.98 32.13 3.36
CA ALA A 644 -39.57 32.84 4.51
C ALA A 644 -38.91 34.22 4.73
N GLU A 645 -37.58 34.29 4.68
CA GLU A 645 -36.81 35.51 4.83
C GLU A 645 -37.07 36.51 3.70
N ALA A 646 -37.30 36.01 2.46
CA ALA A 646 -37.63 36.83 1.31
C ALA A 646 -39.13 37.21 1.23
N GLY A 647 -39.96 36.78 2.18
CA GLY A 647 -41.43 37.00 2.16
C GLY A 647 -42.15 36.24 1.03
N CYS A 648 -41.56 35.17 0.52
CA CYS A 648 -42.10 34.39 -0.58
C CYS A 648 -42.95 33.22 -0.09
N LEU A 649 -44.17 33.07 -0.58
CA LEU A 649 -45.00 31.89 -0.36
C LEU A 649 -44.50 30.75 -1.29
N LEU A 650 -43.85 29.74 -0.71
CA LEU A 650 -43.61 28.49 -1.44
C LEU A 650 -44.87 27.65 -1.30
N SER A 651 -45.51 27.30 -2.42
CA SER A 651 -46.54 26.25 -2.42
C SER A 651 -45.89 24.94 -1.90
N PRO A 652 -46.56 24.13 -1.03
CA PRO A 652 -46.06 22.87 -0.63
C PRO A 652 -45.78 22.02 -1.89
N GLN A 653 -44.53 21.77 -2.22
CA GLN A 653 -44.20 20.75 -3.21
C GLN A 653 -44.60 19.42 -2.63
N ALA A 654 -45.28 18.58 -3.38
CA ALA A 654 -45.56 17.19 -3.01
C ALA A 654 -44.20 16.55 -2.69
N ASN A 655 -44.09 16.05 -1.48
CA ASN A 655 -42.88 15.35 -1.01
C ASN A 655 -42.60 14.22 -2.01
N PRO A 656 -41.42 14.10 -2.64
CA PRO A 656 -41.14 12.97 -3.52
C PRO A 656 -41.38 11.61 -2.88
N ALA A 657 -41.37 11.54 -1.53
CA ALA A 657 -41.70 10.36 -0.76
C ALA A 657 -43.18 9.93 -0.86
N ASP A 658 -44.08 10.82 -1.33
CA ASP A 658 -45.51 10.49 -1.47
C ASP A 658 -45.84 9.76 -2.77
N ASN A 659 -44.93 9.70 -3.71
CA ASN A 659 -45.02 8.96 -4.97
C ASN A 659 -44.32 7.60 -4.97
N ALA A 660 -43.74 7.16 -3.86
CA ALA A 660 -43.18 5.82 -3.74
C ALA A 660 -44.28 4.77 -3.63
N PRO A 661 -44.24 3.64 -4.36
CA PRO A 661 -45.22 2.57 -4.22
C PRO A 661 -45.23 2.07 -2.78
N SER A 662 -46.44 1.88 -2.25
CA SER A 662 -46.74 1.52 -0.87
C SER A 662 -46.15 0.16 -0.47
N GLY A 663 -44.94 0.16 -0.01
CA GLY A 663 -44.27 -1.02 0.49
C GLY A 663 -42.85 -0.67 0.95
N GLN A 664 -42.70 -0.41 2.24
CA GLN A 664 -41.45 -0.13 2.96
C GLN A 664 -40.95 1.32 2.87
N ARG A 665 -41.50 2.19 3.69
CA ARG A 665 -40.89 3.46 4.06
C ARG A 665 -39.84 3.20 5.14
N PRO A 666 -38.54 3.53 4.92
CA PRO A 666 -37.59 3.55 6.01
C PRO A 666 -37.97 4.69 6.96
N THR A 667 -38.24 4.38 8.21
CA THR A 667 -38.42 5.39 9.26
C THR A 667 -37.05 5.89 9.67
N LEU A 668 -36.74 7.16 9.33
CA LEU A 668 -35.53 7.84 9.84
C LEU A 668 -35.69 8.02 11.36
N PRO A 669 -34.65 7.73 12.17
CA PRO A 669 -34.63 8.07 13.56
C PRO A 669 -34.75 9.58 13.77
N PRO A 670 -35.32 10.08 14.88
CA PRO A 670 -35.45 11.49 15.15
C PRO A 670 -34.07 12.14 15.23
N MET A 671 -33.81 13.15 14.38
CA MET A 671 -32.55 13.88 14.36
C MET A 671 -32.30 14.55 15.72
N ILE A 672 -31.24 14.16 16.38
CA ILE A 672 -30.73 14.84 17.58
C ILE A 672 -30.02 16.12 17.09
N ALA A 673 -30.67 17.25 17.27
CA ALA A 673 -30.12 18.57 16.98
C ALA A 673 -29.17 19.00 18.12
N ASP A 674 -28.00 18.38 18.21
CA ASP A 674 -26.99 18.87 19.15
C ASP A 674 -25.56 18.80 18.61
N VAL A 675 -25.22 19.75 17.74
CA VAL A 675 -23.87 19.94 17.19
C VAL A 675 -22.83 20.29 18.28
N ARG A 676 -23.30 20.62 19.52
CA ARG A 676 -22.40 21.03 20.62
C ARG A 676 -21.66 19.84 21.28
N ARG A 677 -21.98 18.62 20.95
CA ARG A 677 -21.35 17.43 21.57
C ARG A 677 -19.96 17.10 21.03
N TRP A 678 -19.59 17.61 19.87
CA TRP A 678 -18.31 17.26 19.22
C TRP A 678 -17.15 18.18 19.58
N ALA A 679 -17.41 19.35 20.15
CA ALA A 679 -16.36 20.26 20.61
C ALA A 679 -15.80 19.90 22.01
N ALA A 680 -16.43 18.94 22.72
CA ALA A 680 -16.09 18.57 24.10
C ALA A 680 -15.52 17.14 24.24
N LEU A 681 -15.38 16.37 23.15
CA LEU A 681 -14.68 15.09 23.07
C LEU A 681 -13.46 15.21 22.15
#